data_d4a82f03a08af053ccc9325b8d891d83
#
_entry.id   d4a82f03a08af053ccc9325b8d891d83
#
_cell.length_a   1.000
_cell.length_b   1.000
_cell.length_c   1.000
_cell.angle_alpha   90.00
_cell.angle_beta   90.00
_cell.angle_gamma   90.00
#
_symmetry.space_group_name_H-M   'P 1'
#
loop_
_entity.id
_entity.type
_entity.pdbx_description
1 polymer ?
#
loop_
_entity_poly.entity_id
_entity_poly.type
_entity_poly.pdbx_seq_one_letter_code
_entity_poly.pdbx_strand_id
1 'polypeptide(L)'
;MSNDTNTDDSLREREDSPDDAPQDTGGDSGSFHQHEEADEVDKKTIDDLGSDVEIEADIREDVGEDDLLGGLDIESTDEISVPDRLVDQVIGQEHARDVIMKAAKQRRHVMMIGSPGTGKSMLAKAMSELLPREELQDVLVYHNPDDGNQPKVRTVPAGKGDQIVEAHKEEARKRNQMRSFLMWIIIAIVLGYSLIIAQQVLLGILAAGIIYLAFRYGSRGSDAMIPNLIVNNADQKAAPFQDATGAHAGALLGDVRHDPFQSGGMETPSHDRVEPGAIHKASKGVLFIDEINTLDVRSQQHLMTAIQEGEFGITGQSERSSGAMVQTEPVPTDFIMIAAGNLDAMENMHPALRSRIKGYGYEVYMDDTIEDTPDMRRKYARFVAQEVANDGRLPQFTAEAVEEIILEARRRAGRKGHLTLKFRNLGGLVRVAGDIARGEGAEATTRDHVLQAKRRARSIEQQIADQYIERRKDYELSVNEGFVTGRVNGLAVMGQDSGIMLPVMAEVTPSQGPGQVIATGQLKEMAEESVQNVSAIIKKFSNQDLSEMDVHVQFVQTGQQGVDGDSASITVATAVISALEDIPIDQSVAMTGSLSVRGDVLPVGGVTHKIEAAAKAGCDTVIIPAANEQDVMIEDEYKEMVDIIPVSHISEVLDVALEGEPEKDSLVDRLKSITGSALNKGKGVGPSSPSPQ
;
A
#
# COMPACT_ATOMS: atom_id res chain seq x y z
N MET A 1 25.69 -27.09 42.79
CA MET A 1 26.15 -26.09 43.76
C MET A 1 25.15 -24.98 43.58
N SER A 2 24.03 -25.01 44.26
CA SER A 2 23.66 -24.58 45.64
C SER A 2 23.90 -23.06 45.77
N ASN A 3 22.98 -22.21 46.14
CA ASN A 3 21.80 -22.22 47.02
C ASN A 3 20.96 -20.97 46.69
N ASP A 4 19.62 -21.01 46.63
CA ASP A 4 18.67 -20.81 47.75
C ASP A 4 18.84 -19.47 48.50
N THR A 5 17.83 -18.66 48.61
CA THR A 5 16.64 -18.62 49.47
C THR A 5 15.89 -17.28 49.24
N ASN A 6 14.61 -17.25 48.95
CA ASN A 6 13.43 -17.31 49.85
C ASN A 6 13.27 -16.13 50.81
N THR A 7 12.17 -15.48 50.74
CA THR A 7 11.07 -15.14 51.71
C THR A 7 10.44 -13.78 51.31
N ASP A 8 9.21 -13.69 50.99
CA ASP A 8 7.93 -13.87 51.69
C ASP A 8 7.44 -12.57 52.36
N ASP A 9 6.18 -12.28 52.07
CA ASP A 9 5.09 -11.82 52.90
C ASP A 9 4.77 -10.32 53.07
N SER A 10 3.61 -10.01 52.68
CA SER A 10 2.38 -9.59 53.36
C SER A 10 1.82 -8.22 53.02
N LEU A 11 0.64 -8.27 52.42
CA LEU A 11 -0.66 -7.67 52.73
C LEU A 11 -0.68 -6.39 53.58
N ARG A 12 -1.36 -5.32 53.08
CA ARG A 12 -2.51 -4.72 53.76
C ARG A 12 -3.26 -3.70 52.87
N GLU A 13 -4.53 -3.98 52.76
CA GLU A 13 -5.61 -3.09 52.34
C GLU A 13 -5.71 -1.84 53.24
N ARG A 14 -6.15 -0.73 52.63
CA ARG A 14 -7.13 0.19 53.29
C ARG A 14 -7.81 1.10 52.25
N GLU A 15 -9.11 0.99 52.24
CA GLU A 15 -10.10 1.96 51.77
C GLU A 15 -9.95 3.31 52.48
N ASP A 16 -10.29 4.40 51.76
CA ASP A 16 -11.35 5.38 52.15
C ASP A 16 -11.32 6.61 51.23
N SER A 17 -12.46 6.93 50.62
CA SER A 17 -12.87 8.25 50.14
C SER A 17 -13.53 8.99 51.31
N PRO A 18 -13.99 10.26 51.23
CA PRO A 18 -14.26 11.18 50.12
C PRO A 18 -13.97 12.68 50.40
N ASP A 19 -14.33 13.52 49.38
CA ASP A 19 -14.73 14.94 49.46
C ASP A 19 -13.69 16.00 49.84
N ASP A 20 -13.45 16.92 48.87
CA ASP A 20 -13.76 18.35 48.99
C ASP A 20 -13.41 19.13 47.71
N ALA A 21 -14.41 19.79 47.17
CA ALA A 21 -14.26 20.87 46.21
C ALA A 21 -14.06 22.22 46.93
N PRO A 22 -13.41 23.17 46.30
CA PRO A 22 -13.85 24.56 46.45
C PRO A 22 -14.13 25.26 45.12
N GLN A 23 -15.13 26.08 45.21
CA GLN A 23 -15.74 26.99 44.29
C GLN A 23 -14.85 28.16 43.87
N ASP A 24 -14.98 28.49 42.61
CA ASP A 24 -15.30 29.80 42.02
C ASP A 24 -14.70 31.09 42.59
N THR A 25 -13.91 31.81 41.76
CA THR A 25 -13.99 33.28 41.64
C THR A 25 -13.54 33.74 40.25
N GLY A 26 -14.38 34.42 39.61
CA GLY A 26 -14.64 35.22 38.52
C GLY A 26 -13.62 36.24 38.03
N GLY A 27 -13.78 36.56 36.76
CA GLY A 27 -13.52 37.86 36.15
C GLY A 27 -12.27 37.93 35.28
N ASP A 28 -12.33 37.93 33.97
CA ASP A 28 -12.37 39.15 33.20
C ASP A 28 -12.53 38.88 31.70
N SER A 29 -13.45 39.62 31.10
CA SER A 29 -13.77 39.59 29.67
C SER A 29 -12.78 40.46 28.89
N GLY A 30 -12.01 39.82 27.97
CA GLY A 30 -11.23 40.51 26.96
C GLY A 30 -11.68 40.10 25.58
N SER A 31 -12.36 40.98 24.90
CA SER A 31 -12.89 40.91 23.55
C SER A 31 -11.85 40.58 22.50
N PHE A 32 -12.02 39.45 21.77
CA PHE A 32 -11.45 39.20 20.47
C PHE A 32 -12.55 39.28 19.39
N HIS A 33 -12.73 40.47 18.86
CA HIS A 33 -13.36 40.66 17.57
C HIS A 33 -12.29 41.13 16.59
N GLN A 34 -11.95 40.29 15.63
CA GLN A 34 -11.47 40.58 14.27
C GLN A 34 -10.76 39.36 13.69
N HIS A 35 -11.53 38.44 13.06
CA HIS A 35 -11.04 37.47 12.07
C HIS A 35 -12.22 36.72 11.42
N GLU A 36 -13.30 37.41 11.06
CA GLU A 36 -14.44 36.75 10.38
C GLU A 36 -14.54 37.03 8.87
N GLU A 37 -13.79 37.97 8.32
CA GLU A 37 -13.91 38.29 6.87
C GLU A 37 -12.92 37.57 5.95
N ALA A 38 -11.87 36.93 6.45
CA ALA A 38 -10.94 36.16 5.60
C ALA A 38 -11.38 34.70 5.36
N ASP A 39 -12.26 34.17 6.22
CA ASP A 39 -12.72 32.77 6.16
C ASP A 39 -13.86 32.52 5.15
N GLU A 40 -14.54 33.54 4.66
CA GLU A 40 -15.72 33.38 3.78
C GLU A 40 -15.36 33.18 2.29
N VAL A 41 -14.21 33.67 1.84
CA VAL A 41 -13.81 33.55 0.44
C VAL A 41 -13.22 32.17 0.15
N ASP A 42 -12.50 31.56 1.11
CA ASP A 42 -11.92 30.21 0.96
C ASP A 42 -12.95 29.09 1.11
N LYS A 43 -14.01 29.29 1.91
CA LYS A 43 -15.09 28.30 2.07
C LYS A 43 -15.85 28.04 0.78
N LYS A 44 -16.12 29.06 -0.05
CA LYS A 44 -16.82 28.91 -1.32
C LYS A 44 -16.05 28.10 -2.36
N THR A 45 -14.71 28.18 -2.37
CA THR A 45 -13.87 27.50 -3.36
C THR A 45 -13.79 26.00 -3.12
N ILE A 46 -13.95 25.52 -1.87
CA ILE A 46 -13.86 24.11 -1.53
C ILE A 46 -15.26 23.43 -1.53
N ASP A 47 -16.34 24.17 -1.31
CA ASP A 47 -17.70 23.62 -1.40
C ASP A 47 -18.15 23.38 -2.85
N ASP A 48 -17.54 24.06 -3.82
CA ASP A 48 -17.69 23.77 -5.26
C ASP A 48 -16.83 22.57 -5.75
N LEU A 49 -15.95 22.01 -4.89
CA LEU A 49 -15.04 20.92 -5.23
C LEU A 49 -15.65 19.50 -5.10
N GLY A 50 -16.93 19.38 -4.80
CA GLY A 50 -17.60 18.09 -4.59
C GLY A 50 -18.59 17.67 -5.67
N SER A 51 -18.76 18.44 -6.74
CA SER A 51 -19.58 18.01 -7.88
C SER A 51 -18.85 16.91 -8.64
N ASP A 52 -19.53 15.80 -8.90
CA ASP A 52 -19.05 14.80 -9.84
C ASP A 52 -18.74 15.50 -11.15
N VAL A 53 -17.48 15.44 -11.60
CA VAL A 53 -17.10 15.99 -12.90
C VAL A 53 -17.82 15.17 -13.95
N GLU A 54 -18.83 15.74 -14.57
CA GLU A 54 -19.53 15.12 -15.69
C GLU A 54 -18.53 14.89 -16.82
N ILE A 55 -18.58 13.71 -17.41
CA ILE A 55 -17.74 13.38 -18.55
C ILE A 55 -18.31 14.13 -19.75
N GLU A 56 -17.56 15.10 -20.27
CA GLU A 56 -17.90 15.79 -21.51
C GLU A 56 -17.66 14.82 -22.69
N ALA A 57 -18.65 14.00 -23.01
CA ALA A 57 -18.75 13.16 -24.20
C ALA A 57 -20.22 12.91 -24.50
N ASP A 58 -20.53 12.56 -25.74
CA ASP A 58 -21.90 12.21 -26.12
C ASP A 58 -22.37 10.95 -25.40
N ILE A 59 -23.47 11.05 -24.61
CA ILE A 59 -24.04 9.95 -23.84
C ILE A 59 -25.41 9.60 -24.44
N ARG A 60 -25.61 8.33 -24.80
CA ARG A 60 -26.89 7.81 -25.25
C ARG A 60 -27.90 7.75 -24.09
N GLU A 61 -29.13 8.15 -24.32
CA GLU A 61 -30.20 8.12 -23.29
C GLU A 61 -30.67 6.68 -22.96
N ASP A 62 -30.54 5.73 -23.90
CA ASP A 62 -30.99 4.34 -23.74
C ASP A 62 -29.77 3.43 -23.55
N VAL A 63 -29.38 3.24 -22.30
CA VAL A 63 -28.21 2.43 -21.90
C VAL A 63 -28.67 1.04 -21.49
N GLY A 64 -28.40 0.03 -22.32
CA GLY A 64 -28.64 -1.37 -21.99
C GLY A 64 -27.69 -1.86 -20.86
N GLU A 65 -28.12 -2.87 -20.11
CA GLU A 65 -27.28 -3.51 -19.07
C GLU A 65 -25.97 -4.07 -19.65
N ASP A 66 -25.99 -4.47 -20.92
CA ASP A 66 -24.84 -5.06 -21.63
C ASP A 66 -23.91 -4.01 -22.27
N ASP A 67 -24.27 -2.72 -22.26
CA ASP A 67 -23.43 -1.66 -22.83
C ASP A 67 -22.18 -1.39 -21.96
N LEU A 68 -21.05 -1.89 -22.42
CA LEU A 68 -19.76 -1.82 -21.71
C LEU A 68 -19.20 -0.39 -21.56
N LEU A 69 -19.56 0.52 -22.46
CA LEU A 69 -19.15 1.92 -22.38
C LEU A 69 -20.09 2.78 -21.52
N GLY A 70 -21.19 2.19 -21.00
CA GLY A 70 -22.13 2.91 -20.16
C GLY A 70 -22.89 4.03 -20.88
N GLY A 71 -23.12 3.88 -22.18
CA GLY A 71 -23.82 4.85 -23.02
C GLY A 71 -22.93 5.88 -23.70
N LEU A 72 -21.59 5.82 -23.55
CA LEU A 72 -20.67 6.68 -24.29
C LEU A 72 -20.73 6.33 -25.79
N ASP A 73 -20.87 7.36 -26.64
CA ASP A 73 -20.81 7.22 -28.11
C ASP A 73 -19.52 7.87 -28.59
N ILE A 74 -18.43 7.11 -28.51
CA ILE A 74 -17.08 7.54 -28.85
C ILE A 74 -16.45 6.59 -29.87
N GLU A 75 -15.63 7.12 -30.77
CA GLU A 75 -14.75 6.29 -31.62
C GLU A 75 -13.44 5.96 -30.94
N SER A 76 -12.91 6.90 -30.18
CA SER A 76 -11.66 6.72 -29.43
C SER A 76 -11.53 7.61 -28.18
N THR A 77 -10.51 7.35 -27.35
CA THR A 77 -10.27 8.03 -26.08
C THR A 77 -9.89 9.51 -26.18
N ASP A 78 -9.56 10.03 -27.36
CA ASP A 78 -9.30 11.47 -27.58
C ASP A 78 -10.55 12.33 -27.45
N GLU A 79 -11.73 11.74 -27.56
CA GLU A 79 -13.02 12.41 -27.36
C GLU A 79 -13.40 12.56 -25.88
N ILE A 80 -12.65 11.93 -24.98
CA ILE A 80 -12.94 11.96 -23.53
C ILE A 80 -12.10 13.04 -22.84
N SER A 81 -12.76 14.01 -22.21
CA SER A 81 -12.08 15.04 -21.43
C SER A 81 -11.44 14.45 -20.15
N VAL A 82 -10.20 14.87 -19.89
CA VAL A 82 -9.47 14.49 -18.67
C VAL A 82 -9.42 15.69 -17.73
N PRO A 83 -9.89 15.58 -16.48
CA PRO A 83 -9.83 16.66 -15.51
C PRO A 83 -8.39 17.07 -15.19
N ASP A 84 -8.14 18.38 -15.04
CA ASP A 84 -6.82 18.91 -14.68
C ASP A 84 -6.43 18.60 -13.23
N ARG A 85 -7.40 18.56 -12.30
CA ARG A 85 -7.15 18.36 -10.87
C ARG A 85 -7.08 16.87 -10.53
N LEU A 86 -6.09 16.48 -9.76
CA LEU A 86 -5.93 15.07 -9.34
C LEU A 86 -7.10 14.54 -8.52
N VAL A 87 -7.76 15.39 -7.69
CA VAL A 87 -8.91 14.98 -6.89
C VAL A 87 -10.09 14.55 -7.76
N ASP A 88 -10.27 15.17 -8.94
CA ASP A 88 -11.33 14.88 -9.88
C ASP A 88 -11.02 13.67 -10.78
N GLN A 89 -9.74 13.30 -10.86
CA GLN A 89 -9.30 12.11 -11.56
C GLN A 89 -9.49 10.82 -10.75
N VAL A 90 -9.77 10.91 -9.45
CA VAL A 90 -9.99 9.74 -8.58
C VAL A 90 -11.30 9.04 -8.97
N ILE A 91 -11.26 7.72 -9.09
CA ILE A 91 -12.38 6.89 -9.50
C ILE A 91 -12.70 5.86 -8.42
N GLY A 92 -13.97 5.74 -8.05
CA GLY A 92 -14.50 4.68 -7.21
C GLY A 92 -14.06 4.69 -5.74
N GLN A 93 -13.48 5.80 -5.28
CA GLN A 93 -13.05 6.00 -3.89
C GLN A 93 -13.74 7.24 -3.29
N GLU A 94 -15.05 7.37 -3.53
CA GLU A 94 -15.82 8.57 -3.16
C GLU A 94 -15.71 8.87 -1.66
N HIS A 95 -15.83 7.84 -0.82
CA HIS A 95 -15.69 8.01 0.63
C HIS A 95 -14.29 8.52 1.02
N ALA A 96 -13.24 7.94 0.43
CA ALA A 96 -11.87 8.37 0.70
C ALA A 96 -11.60 9.79 0.20
N ARG A 97 -12.12 10.14 -0.98
CA ARG A 97 -12.06 11.50 -1.55
C ARG A 97 -12.72 12.52 -0.62
N ASP A 98 -13.93 12.24 -0.13
CA ASP A 98 -14.67 13.12 0.78
C ASP A 98 -13.91 13.33 2.12
N VAL A 99 -13.32 12.26 2.65
CA VAL A 99 -12.50 12.35 3.86
C VAL A 99 -11.26 13.20 3.62
N ILE A 100 -10.56 13.03 2.48
CA ILE A 100 -9.39 13.83 2.11
C ILE A 100 -9.76 15.32 1.99
N MET A 101 -10.88 15.66 1.35
CA MET A 101 -11.36 17.03 1.25
C MET A 101 -11.66 17.65 2.63
N LYS A 102 -12.34 16.90 3.52
CA LYS A 102 -12.60 17.34 4.90
C LYS A 102 -11.31 17.49 5.70
N ALA A 103 -10.39 16.54 5.55
CA ALA A 103 -9.10 16.56 6.24
C ALA A 103 -8.24 17.74 5.78
N ALA A 104 -8.24 18.09 4.49
CA ALA A 104 -7.57 19.26 3.96
C ALA A 104 -8.11 20.56 4.59
N LYS A 105 -9.45 20.75 4.58
CA LYS A 105 -10.12 21.91 5.21
C LYS A 105 -9.78 22.07 6.69
N GLN A 106 -9.70 20.97 7.41
CA GLN A 106 -9.50 20.96 8.87
C GLN A 106 -8.04 20.78 9.29
N ARG A 107 -7.12 20.68 8.32
CA ARG A 107 -5.69 20.36 8.53
C ARG A 107 -5.49 19.14 9.45
N ARG A 108 -6.20 18.03 9.14
CA ARG A 108 -6.17 16.79 9.92
C ARG A 108 -5.32 15.74 9.23
N HIS A 109 -4.62 14.94 10.02
CA HIS A 109 -3.87 13.78 9.53
C HIS A 109 -4.82 12.70 9.02
N VAL A 110 -4.36 11.87 8.08
CA VAL A 110 -5.14 10.77 7.52
C VAL A 110 -4.33 9.48 7.54
N MET A 111 -4.99 8.38 7.87
CA MET A 111 -4.48 7.02 7.68
C MET A 111 -5.32 6.33 6.61
N MET A 112 -4.70 5.87 5.54
CA MET A 112 -5.33 5.15 4.44
C MET A 112 -4.87 3.71 4.42
N ILE A 113 -5.80 2.77 4.63
CA ILE A 113 -5.52 1.33 4.64
C ILE A 113 -6.21 0.69 3.44
N GLY A 114 -5.49 -0.15 2.70
CA GLY A 114 -6.03 -0.88 1.56
C GLY A 114 -4.96 -1.52 0.71
N SER A 115 -5.40 -2.30 -0.28
CA SER A 115 -4.53 -3.03 -1.20
C SER A 115 -3.60 -2.12 -2.00
N PRO A 116 -2.44 -2.60 -2.45
CA PRO A 116 -1.58 -1.86 -3.35
C PRO A 116 -2.30 -1.52 -4.67
N GLY A 117 -2.15 -0.28 -5.14
CA GLY A 117 -2.71 0.16 -6.42
C GLY A 117 -4.13 0.70 -6.39
N THR A 118 -4.74 0.89 -5.19
CA THR A 118 -6.09 1.46 -5.00
C THR A 118 -6.14 3.00 -5.00
N GLY A 119 -5.04 3.70 -5.34
CA GLY A 119 -5.03 5.15 -5.49
C GLY A 119 -4.58 5.96 -4.26
N LYS A 120 -4.06 5.33 -3.19
CA LYS A 120 -3.60 5.99 -1.95
C LYS A 120 -2.66 7.17 -2.20
N SER A 121 -1.59 6.96 -2.98
CA SER A 121 -0.61 8.01 -3.29
C SER A 121 -1.18 9.15 -4.13
N MET A 122 -2.15 8.84 -5.01
CA MET A 122 -2.84 9.83 -5.84
C MET A 122 -3.72 10.75 -4.97
N LEU A 123 -4.50 10.17 -4.05
CA LEU A 123 -5.30 10.92 -3.08
C LEU A 123 -4.44 11.78 -2.17
N ALA A 124 -3.29 11.26 -1.72
CA ALA A 124 -2.35 12.01 -0.92
C ALA A 124 -1.78 13.23 -1.67
N LYS A 125 -1.45 13.06 -2.94
CA LYS A 125 -0.99 14.16 -3.79
C LYS A 125 -2.12 15.15 -4.10
N ALA A 126 -3.34 14.65 -4.36
CA ALA A 126 -4.52 15.49 -4.55
C ALA A 126 -4.79 16.40 -3.35
N MET A 127 -4.55 15.91 -2.12
CA MET A 127 -4.68 16.74 -0.91
C MET A 127 -3.78 17.97 -0.94
N SER A 128 -2.56 17.88 -1.48
CA SER A 128 -1.65 19.03 -1.55
C SER A 128 -2.16 20.15 -2.49
N GLU A 129 -2.97 19.79 -3.51
CA GLU A 129 -3.61 20.78 -4.40
C GLU A 129 -4.75 21.54 -3.72
N LEU A 130 -5.32 20.98 -2.64
CA LEU A 130 -6.43 21.56 -1.88
C LEU A 130 -5.97 22.52 -0.77
N LEU A 131 -4.68 22.55 -0.46
CA LEU A 131 -4.14 23.38 0.64
C LEU A 131 -3.80 24.79 0.16
N PRO A 132 -3.97 25.82 1.03
CA PRO A 132 -3.70 27.21 0.68
C PRO A 132 -2.22 27.42 0.41
N ARG A 133 -1.93 28.13 -0.68
CA ARG A 133 -0.58 28.46 -1.13
C ARG A 133 0.01 29.67 -0.42
N GLU A 134 -0.82 30.58 0.03
CA GLU A 134 -0.47 31.86 0.62
C GLU A 134 0.27 31.73 1.95
N GLU A 135 0.14 30.59 2.63
CA GLU A 135 0.81 30.29 3.88
C GLU A 135 2.22 29.74 3.73
N LEU A 136 2.72 29.51 2.50
CA LEU A 136 4.02 28.91 2.27
C LEU A 136 5.17 29.83 2.75
N GLN A 137 6.18 29.21 3.32
CA GLN A 137 7.33 29.89 3.92
C GLN A 137 8.63 29.30 3.39
N ASP A 138 9.63 30.17 3.21
CA ASP A 138 11.01 29.79 3.01
C ASP A 138 11.72 29.70 4.36
N VAL A 139 12.66 28.78 4.53
CA VAL A 139 13.42 28.59 5.77
C VAL A 139 14.90 28.83 5.52
N LEU A 140 15.46 29.76 6.29
CA LEU A 140 16.86 30.20 6.24
C LEU A 140 17.58 29.81 7.54
N VAL A 141 18.79 29.30 7.41
CA VAL A 141 19.68 28.98 8.53
C VAL A 141 20.86 29.96 8.54
N TYR A 142 21.04 30.63 9.66
CA TYR A 142 22.06 31.63 9.87
C TYR A 142 23.16 31.12 10.77
N HIS A 143 24.37 31.63 10.56
CA HIS A 143 25.44 31.45 11.51
C HIS A 143 25.07 32.05 12.87
N ASN A 144 25.30 31.30 13.95
CA ASN A 144 25.16 31.80 15.31
C ASN A 144 26.53 32.23 15.86
N PRO A 145 26.77 33.55 16.09
CA PRO A 145 28.04 34.00 16.61
C PRO A 145 28.28 33.61 18.07
N ASP A 146 27.23 33.30 18.82
CA ASP A 146 27.31 32.96 20.24
C ASP A 146 27.63 31.46 20.46
N ASP A 147 27.10 30.59 19.60
CA ASP A 147 27.40 29.15 19.57
C ASP A 147 27.40 28.62 18.12
N GLY A 148 28.56 28.32 17.61
CA GLY A 148 28.73 27.77 16.24
C GLY A 148 28.06 26.39 16.04
N ASN A 149 27.75 25.67 17.10
CA ASN A 149 27.06 24.34 17.02
C ASN A 149 25.54 24.45 17.06
N GLN A 150 25.00 25.67 17.30
CA GLN A 150 23.57 25.92 17.33
C GLN A 150 23.17 27.00 16.29
N PRO A 151 23.11 26.65 14.98
CA PRO A 151 22.68 27.59 13.93
C PRO A 151 21.27 28.13 14.20
N LYS A 152 21.08 29.45 13.94
CA LYS A 152 19.80 30.14 14.11
C LYS A 152 18.89 29.90 12.91
N VAL A 153 17.60 29.73 13.15
CA VAL A 153 16.60 29.50 12.09
C VAL A 153 15.67 30.72 11.95
N ARG A 154 15.36 31.10 10.71
CA ARG A 154 14.37 32.15 10.41
C ARG A 154 13.49 31.74 9.27
N THR A 155 12.18 31.99 9.40
CA THR A 155 11.18 31.80 8.37
C THR A 155 10.79 33.13 7.75
N VAL A 156 10.55 33.12 6.44
CA VAL A 156 10.08 34.26 5.67
C VAL A 156 9.03 33.81 4.68
N PRO A 157 8.14 34.66 4.19
CA PRO A 157 7.17 34.27 3.14
C PRO A 157 7.88 33.69 1.91
N ALA A 158 7.23 32.76 1.22
CA ALA A 158 7.77 32.09 0.03
C ALA A 158 8.27 33.10 -1.04
N GLY A 159 9.44 32.82 -1.62
CA GLY A 159 10.09 33.65 -2.61
C GLY A 159 10.90 34.82 -2.04
N LYS A 160 10.84 35.10 -0.73
CA LYS A 160 11.72 36.10 -0.10
C LYS A 160 13.07 35.53 0.31
N GLY A 161 13.17 34.22 0.49
CA GLY A 161 14.41 33.54 0.86
C GLY A 161 15.52 33.78 -0.15
N ASP A 162 15.24 33.58 -1.43
CA ASP A 162 16.19 33.80 -2.51
C ASP A 162 16.66 35.26 -2.57
N GLN A 163 15.76 36.23 -2.41
CA GLN A 163 16.09 37.65 -2.39
C GLN A 163 17.03 38.00 -1.23
N ILE A 164 16.79 37.42 -0.04
CA ILE A 164 17.67 37.63 1.13
C ILE A 164 19.03 37.04 0.90
N VAL A 165 19.15 35.84 0.37
CA VAL A 165 20.40 35.16 0.07
C VAL A 165 21.20 35.97 -0.96
N GLU A 166 20.54 36.46 -2.04
CA GLU A 166 21.19 37.26 -3.09
C GLU A 166 21.64 38.59 -2.54
N ALA A 167 20.85 39.27 -1.70
CA ALA A 167 21.27 40.51 -1.04
C ALA A 167 22.52 40.31 -0.18
N HIS A 168 22.60 39.25 0.62
CA HIS A 168 23.78 38.93 1.42
C HIS A 168 25.01 38.59 0.54
N LYS A 169 24.79 37.87 -0.56
CA LYS A 169 25.85 37.59 -1.55
C LYS A 169 26.39 38.88 -2.18
N GLU A 170 25.50 39.81 -2.55
CA GLU A 170 25.93 41.12 -3.07
C GLU A 170 26.69 41.95 -2.05
N GLU A 171 26.26 42.00 -0.79
CA GLU A 171 26.95 42.65 0.30
C GLU A 171 28.34 42.03 0.55
N ALA A 172 28.44 40.70 0.54
CA ALA A 172 29.69 39.97 0.66
C ALA A 172 30.65 40.30 -0.51
N ARG A 173 30.11 40.34 -1.75
CA ARG A 173 30.88 40.74 -2.94
C ARG A 173 31.41 42.19 -2.83
N LYS A 174 30.53 43.14 -2.46
CA LYS A 174 30.93 44.57 -2.26
C LYS A 174 32.00 44.68 -1.17
N ARG A 175 31.84 43.98 -0.04
CA ARG A 175 32.82 43.96 1.05
C ARG A 175 34.16 43.37 0.63
N ASN A 176 34.15 42.29 -0.13
CA ASN A 176 35.36 41.67 -0.65
C ASN A 176 36.05 42.55 -1.71
N GLN A 177 35.28 43.23 -2.55
CA GLN A 177 35.84 44.24 -3.51
C GLN A 177 36.47 45.42 -2.77
N MET A 178 35.81 45.95 -1.75
CA MET A 178 36.35 47.05 -0.95
C MET A 178 37.63 46.63 -0.19
N ARG A 179 37.64 45.44 0.39
CA ARG A 179 38.85 44.88 1.03
C ARG A 179 39.98 44.68 0.04
N SER A 180 39.69 44.14 -1.14
CA SER A 180 40.69 43.99 -2.21
C SER A 180 41.24 45.34 -2.66
N PHE A 181 40.39 46.35 -2.82
CA PHE A 181 40.79 47.71 -3.16
C PHE A 181 41.68 48.31 -2.08
N LEU A 182 41.32 48.22 -0.80
CA LEU A 182 42.14 48.66 0.32
C LEU A 182 43.49 47.91 0.38
N MET A 183 43.53 46.64 0.13
CA MET A 183 44.75 45.83 0.04
C MET A 183 45.70 46.37 -1.02
N TRP A 184 45.21 46.67 -2.24
CA TRP A 184 45.99 47.19 -3.32
C TRP A 184 46.52 48.60 -3.01
N ILE A 185 45.72 49.43 -2.34
CA ILE A 185 46.23 50.79 -1.87
C ILE A 185 47.33 50.60 -0.85
N ILE A 186 47.20 49.74 0.15
CA ILE A 186 48.23 49.51 1.16
C ILE A 186 49.47 48.94 0.51
N ILE A 187 49.39 48.00 -0.41
CA ILE A 187 50.51 47.46 -1.16
C ILE A 187 51.19 48.55 -1.99
N ALA A 188 50.46 49.43 -2.67
CA ALA A 188 50.98 50.54 -3.45
C ALA A 188 51.71 51.54 -2.57
N ILE A 189 51.17 51.88 -1.37
CA ILE A 189 51.83 52.78 -0.40
C ILE A 189 53.18 52.19 0.10
N VAL A 190 53.17 50.89 0.47
CA VAL A 190 54.32 50.15 0.97
C VAL A 190 55.44 50.10 -0.10
N LEU A 191 55.04 49.75 -1.33
CA LEU A 191 56.00 49.72 -2.45
C LEU A 191 56.55 51.13 -2.80
N GLY A 192 55.69 52.16 -2.82
CA GLY A 192 56.05 53.53 -3.06
C GLY A 192 57.05 54.10 -2.00
N TYR A 193 56.68 53.80 -0.71
CA TYR A 193 57.59 54.17 0.39
C TYR A 193 58.97 53.48 0.32
N SER A 194 58.98 52.18 0.01
CA SER A 194 60.20 51.37 -0.13
C SER A 194 61.08 51.83 -1.31
N LEU A 195 60.44 52.25 -2.42
CA LEU A 195 61.16 52.72 -3.60
C LEU A 195 61.68 54.12 -3.42
N ILE A 196 60.88 55.05 -2.87
CA ILE A 196 61.21 56.49 -2.86
C ILE A 196 61.99 56.87 -1.62
N ILE A 197 61.66 56.38 -0.44
CA ILE A 197 62.22 56.83 0.83
C ILE A 197 63.28 55.89 1.38
N ALA A 198 62.96 54.56 1.45
CA ALA A 198 63.84 53.55 2.07
C ALA A 198 64.94 53.03 1.12
N GLN A 199 64.78 53.19 -0.20
CA GLN A 199 65.65 52.64 -1.24
C GLN A 199 65.99 51.14 -1.13
N GLN A 200 65.11 50.42 -0.50
CA GLN A 200 65.21 48.95 -0.27
C GLN A 200 64.08 48.19 -0.95
N VAL A 201 64.13 48.08 -2.26
CA VAL A 201 63.09 47.49 -3.10
C VAL A 201 62.78 46.06 -2.70
N LEU A 202 63.75 45.24 -2.32
CA LEU A 202 63.58 43.85 -1.96
C LEU A 202 62.73 43.66 -0.68
N LEU A 203 62.95 44.51 0.34
CA LEU A 203 62.13 44.51 1.56
C LEU A 203 60.72 44.99 1.31
N GLY A 204 60.50 45.91 0.36
CA GLY A 204 59.19 46.36 -0.03
C GLY A 204 58.34 45.23 -0.71
N ILE A 205 58.98 44.48 -1.60
CA ILE A 205 58.36 43.34 -2.26
C ILE A 205 57.96 42.23 -1.23
N LEU A 206 58.87 41.97 -0.28
CA LEU A 206 58.61 40.97 0.77
C LEU A 206 57.50 41.40 1.71
N ALA A 207 57.44 42.67 2.11
CA ALA A 207 56.37 43.26 2.91
C ALA A 207 55.00 43.22 2.15
N ALA A 208 55.06 43.62 0.85
CA ALA A 208 53.82 43.49 0.00
C ALA A 208 53.31 42.07 -0.13
N GLY A 209 54.20 41.07 -0.24
CA GLY A 209 53.86 39.65 -0.25
C GLY A 209 53.22 39.19 1.06
N ILE A 210 53.78 39.63 2.21
CA ILE A 210 53.20 39.31 3.53
C ILE A 210 51.80 39.94 3.68
N ILE A 211 51.62 41.19 3.27
CA ILE A 211 50.36 41.91 3.31
C ILE A 211 49.34 41.19 2.40
N TYR A 212 49.69 40.79 1.18
CA TYR A 212 48.88 40.05 0.28
C TYR A 212 48.43 38.72 0.89
N LEU A 213 49.34 37.95 1.49
CA LEU A 213 49.05 36.70 2.17
C LEU A 213 48.12 36.92 3.37
N ALA A 214 48.38 37.93 4.23
CA ALA A 214 47.56 38.26 5.37
C ALA A 214 46.12 38.62 4.96
N PHE A 215 45.93 39.43 3.92
CA PHE A 215 44.59 39.76 3.40
C PHE A 215 43.91 38.55 2.75
N ARG A 216 44.65 37.73 2.01
CA ARG A 216 44.12 36.50 1.40
C ARG A 216 43.65 35.47 2.45
N TYR A 217 44.39 35.33 3.56
CA TYR A 217 43.97 34.47 4.68
C TYR A 217 42.82 35.10 5.46
N GLY A 218 42.77 36.39 5.68
CA GLY A 218 41.73 37.12 6.40
C GLY A 218 40.44 37.30 5.61
N SER A 219 40.43 37.10 4.27
CA SER A 219 39.20 37.23 3.46
C SER A 219 38.25 36.05 3.52
N ARG A 220 38.68 34.91 4.06
CA ARG A 220 37.93 33.69 4.13
C ARG A 220 36.72 33.69 5.10
N GLY A 221 36.65 34.66 6.01
CA GLY A 221 35.55 34.79 6.97
C GLY A 221 34.30 35.51 6.47
N SER A 222 34.29 36.04 5.23
CA SER A 222 33.13 36.81 4.74
C SER A 222 32.01 35.94 4.19
N ASP A 223 32.30 34.72 3.73
CA ASP A 223 31.32 33.77 3.21
C ASP A 223 30.55 33.11 4.36
N ALA A 224 31.11 33.08 5.55
CA ALA A 224 30.46 32.56 6.77
C ALA A 224 29.21 33.35 7.23
N MET A 225 28.89 34.48 6.58
CA MET A 225 27.72 35.29 6.92
C MET A 225 26.55 35.17 5.94
N ILE A 226 26.67 34.37 4.88
CA ILE A 226 25.58 34.14 3.93
C ILE A 226 24.67 33.09 4.52
N PRO A 227 23.34 33.35 4.68
CA PRO A 227 22.45 32.37 5.22
C PRO A 227 22.22 31.21 4.21
N ASN A 228 22.07 30.00 4.72
CA ASN A 228 21.71 28.82 3.94
C ASN A 228 20.20 28.72 3.80
N LEU A 229 19.68 28.75 2.58
CA LEU A 229 18.26 28.56 2.27
C LEU A 229 17.97 27.04 2.20
N ILE A 230 17.43 26.49 3.27
CA ILE A 230 17.19 25.03 3.39
C ILE A 230 15.85 24.60 2.82
N VAL A 231 14.81 25.46 2.88
CA VAL A 231 13.50 25.21 2.24
C VAL A 231 13.17 26.41 1.38
N ASN A 232 12.92 26.16 0.09
CA ASN A 232 12.56 27.17 -0.91
C ASN A 232 11.22 26.79 -1.55
N ASN A 233 10.22 27.62 -1.39
CA ASN A 233 8.88 27.44 -1.95
C ASN A 233 8.52 28.50 -3.01
N ALA A 234 9.49 29.23 -3.56
CA ALA A 234 9.28 30.33 -4.51
C ALA A 234 8.47 29.91 -5.75
N ASP A 235 8.81 28.75 -6.33
CA ASP A 235 8.23 28.25 -7.59
C ASP A 235 7.08 27.23 -7.41
N GLN A 236 6.65 27.00 -6.17
CA GLN A 236 5.62 26.00 -5.90
C GLN A 236 4.26 26.45 -6.43
N LYS A 237 3.61 25.60 -7.26
CA LYS A 237 2.27 25.84 -7.80
C LYS A 237 1.16 25.39 -6.85
N ALA A 238 1.44 24.43 -5.96
CA ALA A 238 0.57 23.89 -4.92
C ALA A 238 1.35 23.79 -3.62
N ALA A 239 0.67 23.45 -2.52
CA ALA A 239 1.35 23.14 -1.26
C ALA A 239 2.35 21.99 -1.43
N PRO A 240 3.47 21.97 -0.68
CA PRO A 240 4.50 20.95 -0.83
C PRO A 240 3.93 19.55 -0.60
N PHE A 241 4.25 18.62 -1.50
CA PHE A 241 4.02 17.19 -1.33
C PHE A 241 5.37 16.48 -1.19
N GLN A 242 5.60 15.86 -0.04
CA GLN A 242 6.84 15.11 0.23
C GLN A 242 6.51 13.64 0.45
N ASP A 243 7.01 12.80 -0.44
CA ASP A 243 6.96 11.35 -0.27
C ASP A 243 8.20 10.92 0.53
N ALA A 244 7.96 10.37 1.72
CA ALA A 244 8.98 9.86 2.63
C ALA A 244 8.87 8.34 2.82
N THR A 245 8.28 7.63 1.87
CA THR A 245 8.17 6.17 1.87
C THR A 245 9.57 5.54 1.94
N GLY A 246 9.81 4.68 2.93
CA GLY A 246 11.10 4.01 3.11
C GLY A 246 12.28 4.95 3.45
N ALA A 247 12.01 6.20 3.85
CA ALA A 247 13.06 7.16 4.16
C ALA A 247 13.82 6.74 5.43
N HIS A 248 15.15 6.75 5.37
CA HIS A 248 15.98 6.63 6.57
C HIS A 248 15.93 7.92 7.41
N ALA A 249 16.34 7.83 8.69
CA ALA A 249 16.19 8.91 9.66
C ALA A 249 16.72 10.27 9.17
N GLY A 250 17.91 10.32 8.53
CA GLY A 250 18.47 11.58 8.02
C GLY A 250 17.65 12.18 6.88
N ALA A 251 17.08 11.36 5.97
CA ALA A 251 16.21 11.84 4.90
C ALA A 251 14.86 12.32 5.42
N LEU A 252 14.34 11.68 6.48
CA LEU A 252 13.07 12.05 7.10
C LEU A 252 13.20 13.28 8.00
N LEU A 253 14.18 13.29 8.91
CA LEU A 253 14.32 14.25 10.00
C LEU A 253 15.35 15.35 9.73
N GLY A 254 16.09 15.26 8.62
CA GLY A 254 17.21 16.14 8.33
C GLY A 254 18.52 15.67 8.94
N ASP A 255 19.61 16.21 8.46
CA ASP A 255 20.96 15.88 8.89
C ASP A 255 21.90 17.10 8.80
N VAL A 256 23.03 17.02 9.46
CA VAL A 256 24.13 17.98 9.29
C VAL A 256 25.31 17.25 8.65
N ARG A 257 25.62 17.60 7.40
CA ARG A 257 26.69 16.96 6.64
C ARG A 257 28.01 16.96 7.41
N HIS A 258 28.72 15.86 7.33
CA HIS A 258 30.05 15.75 7.87
C HIS A 258 31.02 16.66 7.06
N ASP A 259 31.88 17.41 7.75
CA ASP A 259 32.90 18.24 7.09
C ASP A 259 34.10 17.37 6.67
N PRO A 260 34.34 17.15 5.37
CA PRO A 260 35.49 16.36 4.92
C PRO A 260 36.82 17.02 5.18
N PHE A 261 36.87 18.34 5.52
CA PHE A 261 38.08 19.11 5.75
C PHE A 261 38.48 19.26 7.21
N GLN A 262 37.80 18.61 8.13
CA GLN A 262 38.08 18.67 9.59
C GLN A 262 39.54 18.32 9.95
N SER A 263 40.26 17.58 9.08
CA SER A 263 41.69 17.25 9.23
C SER A 263 42.67 18.30 8.65
N GLY A 264 42.17 19.35 7.97
CA GLY A 264 42.98 20.31 7.24
C GLY A 264 42.96 21.76 7.76
N GLY A 265 42.29 22.05 8.87
CA GLY A 265 42.21 23.38 9.48
C GLY A 265 41.34 24.40 8.74
N MET A 266 40.46 23.95 7.83
CA MET A 266 39.44 24.76 7.18
C MET A 266 38.08 24.10 7.44
N GLU A 267 37.38 24.58 8.45
CA GLU A 267 36.07 24.07 8.83
C GLU A 267 34.98 24.81 8.06
N THR A 268 34.08 24.05 7.41
CA THR A 268 32.87 24.61 6.80
C THR A 268 31.89 25.00 7.92
N PRO A 269 31.36 26.23 7.91
CA PRO A 269 30.42 26.66 8.93
C PRO A 269 29.24 25.68 9.09
N SER A 270 28.82 25.45 10.33
CA SER A 270 27.78 24.47 10.64
C SER A 270 26.45 24.76 9.93
N HIS A 271 26.07 26.04 9.78
CA HIS A 271 24.84 26.45 9.11
C HIS A 271 24.82 26.10 7.61
N ASP A 272 25.96 26.04 6.93
CA ASP A 272 26.07 25.64 5.52
C ASP A 272 25.94 24.12 5.31
N ARG A 273 26.15 23.34 6.40
CA ARG A 273 26.10 21.89 6.38
C ARG A 273 24.72 21.31 6.72
N VAL A 274 23.77 22.15 7.12
CA VAL A 274 22.41 21.75 7.48
C VAL A 274 21.63 21.34 6.25
N GLU A 275 21.06 20.14 6.27
CA GLU A 275 20.15 19.61 5.25
C GLU A 275 18.76 19.35 5.83
N PRO A 276 17.69 19.88 5.22
CA PRO A 276 16.33 19.67 5.70
C PRO A 276 15.85 18.26 5.36
N GLY A 277 15.19 17.60 6.30
CA GLY A 277 14.48 16.35 6.05
C GLY A 277 13.12 16.57 5.40
N ALA A 278 12.47 15.45 5.06
CA ALA A 278 11.13 15.46 4.45
C ALA A 278 10.11 16.21 5.31
N ILE A 279 10.16 16.08 6.65
CA ILE A 279 9.26 16.78 7.58
C ILE A 279 9.34 18.31 7.46
N HIS A 280 10.53 18.85 7.22
CA HIS A 280 10.73 20.29 7.08
C HIS A 280 10.28 20.79 5.69
N LYS A 281 10.58 20.01 4.64
CA LYS A 281 10.16 20.30 3.26
C LYS A 281 8.65 20.21 3.08
N ALA A 282 7.98 19.36 3.89
CA ALA A 282 6.53 19.19 3.89
C ALA A 282 5.79 20.29 4.69
N SER A 283 6.50 21.20 5.35
CA SER A 283 5.87 22.24 6.18
C SER A 283 4.84 23.05 5.39
N LYS A 284 3.66 23.26 5.98
CA LYS A 284 2.45 23.85 5.34
C LYS A 284 1.86 23.02 4.18
N GLY A 285 2.34 21.80 3.97
CA GLY A 285 1.90 20.87 2.91
C GLY A 285 1.58 19.49 3.45
N VAL A 286 1.88 18.46 2.66
CA VAL A 286 1.58 17.06 2.91
C VAL A 286 2.86 16.23 3.02
N LEU A 287 2.99 15.49 4.12
CA LEU A 287 3.97 14.42 4.27
C LEU A 287 3.26 13.08 4.04
N PHE A 288 3.62 12.41 2.96
CA PHE A 288 3.09 11.09 2.62
C PHE A 288 4.09 9.99 2.97
N ILE A 289 3.62 8.93 3.61
CA ILE A 289 4.43 7.77 3.96
C ILE A 289 3.62 6.53 3.65
N ASP A 290 3.96 5.82 2.56
CA ASP A 290 3.40 4.50 2.30
C ASP A 290 4.18 3.43 3.08
N GLU A 291 3.52 2.34 3.41
CA GLU A 291 4.09 1.27 4.23
C GLU A 291 4.75 1.81 5.52
N ILE A 292 3.98 2.57 6.31
CA ILE A 292 4.44 3.26 7.53
C ILE A 292 5.21 2.35 8.50
N ASN A 293 4.95 1.04 8.47
CA ASN A 293 5.63 0.01 9.26
C ASN A 293 7.11 -0.19 8.86
N THR A 294 7.52 0.28 7.68
CA THR A 294 8.92 0.20 7.22
C THR A 294 9.84 1.22 7.90
N LEU A 295 9.25 2.27 8.49
CA LEU A 295 10.01 3.22 9.30
C LEU A 295 10.43 2.57 10.63
N ASP A 296 11.67 2.77 11.02
CA ASP A 296 12.14 2.32 12.34
C ASP A 296 11.40 3.01 13.49
N VAL A 297 11.33 2.34 14.65
CA VAL A 297 10.56 2.79 15.81
C VAL A 297 11.00 4.18 16.31
N ARG A 298 12.31 4.50 16.23
CA ARG A 298 12.83 5.81 16.66
C ARG A 298 12.36 6.91 15.72
N SER A 299 12.41 6.67 14.41
CA SER A 299 11.88 7.61 13.40
C SER A 299 10.38 7.86 13.60
N GLN A 300 9.59 6.82 13.91
CA GLN A 300 8.17 6.99 14.24
C GLN A 300 7.96 7.84 15.52
N GLN A 301 8.82 7.69 16.54
CA GLN A 301 8.76 8.52 17.76
C GLN A 301 9.14 9.98 17.49
N HIS A 302 10.19 10.23 16.71
CA HIS A 302 10.57 11.60 16.32
C HIS A 302 9.50 12.27 15.45
N LEU A 303 8.88 11.51 14.55
CA LEU A 303 7.76 11.98 13.74
C LEU A 303 6.57 12.40 14.62
N MET A 304 6.26 11.63 15.67
CA MET A 304 5.24 11.96 16.64
C MET A 304 5.57 13.28 17.37
N THR A 305 6.84 13.49 17.77
CA THR A 305 7.29 14.75 18.40
C THR A 305 7.12 15.93 17.44
N ALA A 306 7.55 15.77 16.16
CA ALA A 306 7.40 16.81 15.14
C ALA A 306 5.93 17.21 14.91
N ILE A 307 5.02 16.22 14.92
CA ILE A 307 3.56 16.45 14.81
C ILE A 307 3.01 17.18 16.04
N GLN A 308 3.55 16.90 17.23
CA GLN A 308 3.05 17.49 18.47
C GLN A 308 3.47 18.93 18.66
N GLU A 309 4.75 19.21 18.42
CA GLU A 309 5.36 20.51 18.67
C GLU A 309 5.19 21.48 17.46
N GLY A 310 4.92 20.93 16.26
CA GLY A 310 4.86 21.71 15.02
C GLY A 310 6.22 22.23 14.54
N GLU A 311 7.29 21.87 15.25
CA GLU A 311 8.67 22.23 14.94
C GLU A 311 9.64 21.11 15.36
N PHE A 312 10.75 20.97 14.67
CA PHE A 312 11.76 19.95 14.96
C PHE A 312 13.17 20.42 14.60
N GLY A 313 14.12 20.31 15.54
CA GLY A 313 15.52 20.71 15.32
C GLY A 313 16.28 19.68 14.47
N ILE A 314 17.05 20.16 13.49
CA ILE A 314 17.91 19.31 12.67
C ILE A 314 19.19 19.01 13.44
N THR A 315 19.49 17.73 13.63
CA THR A 315 20.64 17.25 14.40
C THR A 315 21.51 16.36 13.53
N GLY A 316 22.83 16.49 13.63
CA GLY A 316 23.77 15.58 12.94
C GLY A 316 23.58 14.14 13.44
N GLN A 317 23.21 13.24 12.54
CA GLN A 317 22.93 11.83 12.82
C GLN A 317 24.17 10.93 12.79
N SER A 318 25.36 11.48 12.52
CA SER A 318 26.59 10.69 12.37
C SER A 318 27.11 10.20 13.73
N GLU A 319 26.89 8.92 14.02
CA GLU A 319 27.48 8.21 15.19
C GLU A 319 29.02 8.13 15.18
N ARG A 320 29.66 8.54 14.05
CA ARG A 320 31.12 8.40 13.83
C ARG A 320 31.92 9.67 14.07
N SER A 321 31.29 10.81 14.34
CA SER A 321 32.02 12.03 14.61
C SER A 321 32.32 12.17 16.10
N SER A 322 33.60 12.18 16.45
CA SER A 322 34.11 12.54 17.79
C SER A 322 34.06 14.05 18.09
N GLY A 323 33.36 14.83 17.27
CA GLY A 323 33.19 16.27 17.40
C GLY A 323 31.89 16.64 18.14
N ALA A 324 31.76 17.94 18.49
CA ALA A 324 30.56 18.47 19.13
C ALA A 324 29.34 18.26 18.21
N MET A 325 28.22 17.78 18.79
CA MET A 325 26.96 17.59 18.07
C MET A 325 26.41 18.94 17.65
N VAL A 326 26.12 19.11 16.36
CA VAL A 326 25.47 20.30 15.82
C VAL A 326 23.97 20.07 15.84
N GLN A 327 23.23 21.00 16.43
CA GLN A 327 21.77 20.99 16.46
C GLN A 327 21.26 22.40 16.16
N THR A 328 20.39 22.54 15.16
CA THR A 328 19.77 23.83 14.83
C THR A 328 18.77 24.27 15.90
N GLU A 329 18.43 25.57 15.92
CA GLU A 329 17.16 25.98 16.51
C GLU A 329 16.01 25.19 15.86
N PRO A 330 14.83 25.05 16.53
CA PRO A 330 13.68 24.37 15.97
C PRO A 330 13.29 24.93 14.59
N VAL A 331 13.03 24.02 13.65
CA VAL A 331 12.60 24.33 12.28
C VAL A 331 11.13 23.95 12.16
N PRO A 332 10.28 24.78 11.54
CA PRO A 332 8.86 24.47 11.38
C PRO A 332 8.60 23.14 10.68
N THR A 333 7.66 22.34 11.23
CA THR A 333 7.19 21.05 10.72
C THR A 333 5.68 20.96 10.75
N ASP A 334 4.98 22.07 10.46
CA ASP A 334 3.51 22.10 10.40
C ASP A 334 3.01 21.49 9.07
N PHE A 335 2.93 20.17 9.03
CA PHE A 335 2.47 19.40 7.87
C PHE A 335 1.26 18.55 8.20
N ILE A 336 0.48 18.19 7.18
CA ILE A 336 -0.53 17.15 7.28
C ILE A 336 0.14 15.81 6.95
N MET A 337 0.11 14.87 7.89
CA MET A 337 0.62 13.52 7.65
C MET A 337 -0.47 12.66 7.02
N ILE A 338 -0.11 11.99 5.92
CA ILE A 338 -0.89 10.91 5.34
C ILE A 338 -0.05 9.63 5.44
N ALA A 339 -0.46 8.76 6.37
CA ALA A 339 0.12 7.44 6.51
C ALA A 339 -0.70 6.45 5.68
N ALA A 340 -0.03 5.62 4.90
CA ALA A 340 -0.68 4.60 4.10
C ALA A 340 -0.06 3.22 4.36
N GLY A 341 -0.82 2.16 4.04
CA GLY A 341 -0.36 0.79 4.15
C GLY A 341 -1.46 -0.22 3.88
N ASN A 342 -1.13 -1.49 4.06
CA ASN A 342 -2.07 -2.59 4.14
C ASN A 342 -2.48 -2.84 5.62
N LEU A 343 -3.30 -3.85 5.88
CA LEU A 343 -3.74 -4.18 7.22
C LEU A 343 -2.58 -4.60 8.13
N ASP A 344 -1.62 -5.36 7.60
CA ASP A 344 -0.43 -5.82 8.33
C ASP A 344 0.48 -4.64 8.73
N ALA A 345 0.56 -3.61 7.88
CA ALA A 345 1.30 -2.38 8.19
C ALA A 345 0.72 -1.66 9.42
N MET A 346 -0.59 -1.71 9.58
CA MET A 346 -1.27 -1.11 10.74
C MET A 346 -0.95 -1.84 12.05
N GLU A 347 -0.84 -3.17 12.01
CA GLU A 347 -0.51 -3.99 13.20
C GLU A 347 0.94 -3.76 13.68
N ASN A 348 1.85 -3.53 12.75
CA ASN A 348 3.27 -3.31 13.01
C ASN A 348 3.65 -1.83 13.25
N MET A 349 2.69 -0.92 13.23
CA MET A 349 2.89 0.50 13.51
C MET A 349 3.02 0.77 15.01
N HIS A 350 3.85 1.77 15.38
CA HIS A 350 3.98 2.17 16.80
C HIS A 350 2.62 2.61 17.38
N PRO A 351 2.14 1.99 18.49
CA PRO A 351 0.79 2.24 19.00
C PRO A 351 0.48 3.70 19.34
N ALA A 352 1.47 4.45 19.85
CA ALA A 352 1.29 5.86 20.18
C ALA A 352 1.09 6.73 18.92
N LEU A 353 1.82 6.46 17.83
CA LEU A 353 1.66 7.18 16.56
C LEU A 353 0.26 6.89 15.97
N ARG A 354 -0.16 5.62 15.95
CA ARG A 354 -1.50 5.23 15.53
C ARG A 354 -2.60 5.92 16.35
N SER A 355 -2.47 5.90 17.69
CA SER A 355 -3.41 6.57 18.58
C SER A 355 -3.50 8.08 18.32
N ARG A 356 -2.38 8.71 17.98
CA ARG A 356 -2.33 10.14 17.66
C ARG A 356 -3.08 10.46 16.36
N ILE A 357 -2.83 9.69 15.30
CA ILE A 357 -3.55 9.88 14.03
C ILE A 357 -5.04 9.65 14.23
N LYS A 358 -5.43 8.56 14.91
CA LYS A 358 -6.82 8.23 15.18
C LYS A 358 -7.53 9.32 16.03
N GLY A 359 -6.82 9.88 17.02
CA GLY A 359 -7.41 10.89 17.93
C GLY A 359 -7.59 12.27 17.32
N TYR A 360 -6.77 12.64 16.33
CA TYR A 360 -6.75 13.98 15.73
C TYR A 360 -6.95 13.98 14.22
N GLY A 361 -7.30 12.86 13.61
CA GLY A 361 -7.40 12.70 12.18
C GLY A 361 -8.50 11.74 11.76
N TYR A 362 -8.32 11.18 10.58
CA TYR A 362 -9.26 10.25 9.94
C TYR A 362 -8.56 8.93 9.61
N GLU A 363 -9.27 7.82 9.78
CA GLU A 363 -8.89 6.51 9.27
C GLU A 363 -9.83 6.17 8.11
N VAL A 364 -9.29 5.76 6.97
CA VAL A 364 -10.03 5.44 5.75
C VAL A 364 -9.60 4.08 5.24
N TYR A 365 -10.56 3.22 5.00
CA TYR A 365 -10.34 1.97 4.27
C TYR A 365 -10.59 2.21 2.78
N MET A 366 -9.65 1.78 1.94
CA MET A 366 -9.72 1.89 0.49
C MET A 366 -10.34 0.61 -0.08
N ASP A 367 -11.42 0.77 -0.83
CA ASP A 367 -12.12 -0.35 -1.44
C ASP A 367 -11.30 -0.98 -2.57
N ASP A 368 -11.36 -2.30 -2.68
CA ASP A 368 -10.70 -3.07 -3.74
C ASP A 368 -11.57 -3.23 -5.00
N THR A 369 -12.89 -3.14 -4.83
CA THR A 369 -13.88 -3.30 -5.90
C THR A 369 -15.03 -2.32 -5.72
N ILE A 370 -15.72 -2.00 -6.81
CA ILE A 370 -16.91 -1.14 -6.82
C ILE A 370 -17.99 -1.77 -7.69
N GLU A 371 -19.25 -1.42 -7.44
CA GLU A 371 -20.39 -1.87 -8.23
C GLU A 371 -20.27 -1.42 -9.69
N ASP A 372 -20.55 -2.35 -10.61
CA ASP A 372 -20.52 -2.12 -12.06
C ASP A 372 -21.78 -1.39 -12.52
N THR A 373 -21.73 -0.10 -12.53
CA THR A 373 -22.79 0.78 -13.02
C THR A 373 -22.39 1.48 -14.33
N PRO A 374 -23.35 1.93 -15.16
CA PRO A 374 -23.04 2.69 -16.37
C PRO A 374 -22.14 3.89 -16.10
N ASP A 375 -22.34 4.61 -14.98
CA ASP A 375 -21.50 5.72 -14.58
C ASP A 375 -20.06 5.28 -14.29
N MET A 376 -19.88 4.16 -13.59
CA MET A 376 -18.55 3.62 -13.35
C MET A 376 -17.86 3.17 -14.64
N ARG A 377 -18.57 2.55 -15.58
CA ARG A 377 -18.01 2.18 -16.89
C ARG A 377 -17.49 3.41 -17.65
N ARG A 378 -18.22 4.54 -17.65
CA ARG A 378 -17.76 5.82 -18.20
C ARG A 378 -16.49 6.31 -17.50
N LYS A 379 -16.44 6.23 -16.17
CA LYS A 379 -15.23 6.60 -15.40
C LYS A 379 -14.03 5.70 -15.74
N TYR A 380 -14.25 4.42 -16.07
CA TYR A 380 -13.19 3.53 -16.56
C TYR A 380 -12.73 3.89 -17.97
N ALA A 381 -13.62 4.29 -18.87
CA ALA A 381 -13.23 4.82 -20.16
C ALA A 381 -12.35 6.08 -19.99
N ARG A 382 -12.76 6.99 -19.09
CA ARG A 382 -11.95 8.15 -18.69
C ARG A 382 -10.60 7.75 -18.09
N PHE A 383 -10.54 6.68 -17.30
CA PHE A 383 -9.27 6.16 -16.75
C PHE A 383 -8.30 5.78 -17.89
N VAL A 384 -8.77 5.13 -18.94
CA VAL A 384 -7.93 4.80 -20.10
C VAL A 384 -7.41 6.07 -20.75
N ALA A 385 -8.28 7.08 -20.99
CA ALA A 385 -7.88 8.37 -21.52
C ALA A 385 -6.85 9.09 -20.62
N GLN A 386 -7.00 9.02 -19.27
CA GLN A 386 -6.05 9.56 -18.31
C GLN A 386 -4.67 8.88 -18.41
N GLU A 387 -4.61 7.55 -18.54
CA GLU A 387 -3.34 6.81 -18.69
C GLU A 387 -2.65 7.18 -20.01
N VAL A 388 -3.39 7.35 -21.10
CA VAL A 388 -2.85 7.79 -22.38
C VAL A 388 -2.31 9.21 -22.30
N ALA A 389 -3.07 10.14 -21.70
CA ALA A 389 -2.67 11.53 -21.51
C ALA A 389 -1.42 11.66 -20.61
N ASN A 390 -1.35 10.86 -19.52
CA ASN A 390 -0.23 10.87 -18.59
C ASN A 390 1.07 10.33 -19.20
N ASP A 391 1.01 9.32 -20.05
CA ASP A 391 2.19 8.80 -20.77
C ASP A 391 2.61 9.73 -21.93
N GLY A 392 1.64 10.28 -22.67
CA GLY A 392 1.84 11.23 -23.77
C GLY A 392 2.50 10.66 -25.01
N ARG A 393 2.76 9.33 -25.06
CA ARG A 393 3.40 8.63 -26.18
C ARG A 393 2.55 7.50 -26.73
N LEU A 394 1.51 7.09 -25.99
CA LEU A 394 0.65 6.00 -26.39
C LEU A 394 -0.35 6.46 -27.45
N PRO A 395 -0.66 5.63 -28.47
CA PRO A 395 -1.77 5.87 -29.36
C PRO A 395 -3.10 5.85 -28.59
N GLN A 396 -4.10 6.60 -29.09
CA GLN A 396 -5.45 6.59 -28.53
C GLN A 396 -6.08 5.19 -28.63
N PHE A 397 -6.99 4.88 -27.73
CA PHE A 397 -7.66 3.58 -27.65
C PHE A 397 -9.01 3.65 -28.37
N THR A 398 -9.31 2.68 -29.24
CA THR A 398 -10.63 2.56 -29.84
C THR A 398 -11.69 2.17 -28.81
N ALA A 399 -12.96 2.40 -29.10
CA ALA A 399 -14.08 2.01 -28.24
C ALA A 399 -14.02 0.54 -27.83
N GLU A 400 -13.79 -0.37 -28.80
CA GLU A 400 -13.69 -1.81 -28.53
C GLU A 400 -12.46 -2.18 -27.65
N ALA A 401 -11.38 -1.41 -27.75
CA ALA A 401 -10.22 -1.60 -26.86
C ALA A 401 -10.54 -1.18 -25.42
N VAL A 402 -11.30 -0.11 -25.24
CA VAL A 402 -11.78 0.33 -23.92
C VAL A 402 -12.74 -0.69 -23.33
N GLU A 403 -13.68 -1.23 -24.13
CA GLU A 403 -14.59 -2.31 -23.70
C GLU A 403 -13.82 -3.52 -23.18
N GLU A 404 -12.77 -3.95 -23.89
CA GLU A 404 -11.95 -5.10 -23.48
C GLU A 404 -11.21 -4.83 -22.15
N ILE A 405 -10.81 -3.56 -21.88
CA ILE A 405 -10.23 -3.17 -20.58
C ILE A 405 -11.27 -3.20 -19.47
N ILE A 406 -12.52 -2.79 -19.74
CA ILE A 406 -13.61 -2.87 -18.76
C ILE A 406 -13.97 -4.33 -18.47
N LEU A 407 -14.00 -5.20 -19.47
CA LEU A 407 -14.17 -6.65 -19.26
C LEU A 407 -13.06 -7.23 -18.38
N GLU A 408 -11.82 -6.81 -18.61
CA GLU A 408 -10.71 -7.23 -17.76
C GLU A 408 -10.82 -6.66 -16.33
N ALA A 409 -11.37 -5.45 -16.16
CA ALA A 409 -11.65 -4.89 -14.84
C ALA A 409 -12.72 -5.69 -14.08
N ARG A 410 -13.77 -6.16 -14.79
CA ARG A 410 -14.77 -7.11 -14.24
C ARG A 410 -14.10 -8.42 -13.81
N ARG A 411 -13.30 -9.02 -14.69
CA ARG A 411 -12.61 -10.28 -14.40
C ARG A 411 -11.72 -10.18 -13.17
N ARG A 412 -10.95 -9.08 -13.06
CA ARG A 412 -10.05 -8.85 -11.90
C ARG A 412 -10.79 -8.49 -10.61
N ALA A 413 -12.03 -8.07 -10.67
CA ALA A 413 -12.84 -7.85 -9.47
C ALA A 413 -13.10 -9.17 -8.73
N GLY A 414 -13.16 -10.31 -9.45
CA GLY A 414 -13.44 -11.63 -8.86
C GLY A 414 -14.81 -11.75 -8.21
N ARG A 415 -15.72 -10.83 -8.53
CA ARG A 415 -17.09 -10.77 -8.02
C ARG A 415 -18.02 -10.25 -9.10
N LYS A 416 -19.13 -10.96 -9.34
CA LYS A 416 -20.13 -10.58 -10.34
C LYS A 416 -20.70 -9.19 -10.06
N GLY A 417 -20.89 -8.39 -11.12
CA GLY A 417 -21.44 -7.04 -11.02
C GLY A 417 -20.52 -6.02 -10.35
N HIS A 418 -19.21 -6.29 -10.30
CA HIS A 418 -18.21 -5.37 -9.74
C HIS A 418 -17.05 -5.16 -10.70
N LEU A 419 -16.38 -4.01 -10.52
CA LEU A 419 -15.15 -3.61 -11.20
C LEU A 419 -14.01 -3.49 -10.19
N THR A 420 -12.77 -3.83 -10.57
CA THR A 420 -11.59 -3.73 -9.69
C THR A 420 -11.12 -2.29 -9.54
N LEU A 421 -10.86 -1.82 -8.34
CA LEU A 421 -10.24 -0.52 -8.05
C LEU A 421 -8.71 -0.58 -7.98
N LYS A 422 -8.10 -1.71 -8.34
CA LYS A 422 -6.63 -1.89 -8.39
C LYS A 422 -6.07 -1.34 -9.71
N PHE A 423 -6.18 -0.04 -9.90
CA PHE A 423 -5.83 0.65 -11.14
C PHE A 423 -4.37 0.52 -11.56
N ARG A 424 -3.43 0.28 -10.63
CA ARG A 424 -2.02 0.05 -10.98
C ARG A 424 -1.85 -1.11 -11.97
N ASN A 425 -2.56 -2.23 -11.73
CA ASN A 425 -2.48 -3.42 -12.57
C ASN A 425 -3.22 -3.20 -13.90
N LEU A 426 -4.36 -2.52 -13.86
CA LEU A 426 -5.13 -2.21 -15.06
C LEU A 426 -4.39 -1.19 -15.96
N GLY A 427 -3.80 -0.14 -15.39
CA GLY A 427 -2.96 0.81 -16.11
C GLY A 427 -1.70 0.17 -16.70
N GLY A 428 -1.17 -0.87 -16.03
CA GLY A 428 -0.11 -1.71 -16.61
C GLY A 428 -0.55 -2.35 -17.93
N LEU A 429 -1.76 -2.89 -18.00
CA LEU A 429 -2.33 -3.47 -19.22
C LEU A 429 -2.50 -2.41 -20.32
N VAL A 430 -3.06 -1.23 -19.97
CA VAL A 430 -3.22 -0.10 -20.90
C VAL A 430 -1.87 0.28 -21.51
N ARG A 431 -0.84 0.48 -20.69
CA ARG A 431 0.50 0.85 -21.18
C ARG A 431 1.10 -0.20 -22.10
N VAL A 432 1.00 -1.50 -21.77
CA VAL A 432 1.52 -2.58 -22.61
C VAL A 432 0.76 -2.66 -23.94
N ALA A 433 -0.56 -2.50 -23.93
CA ALA A 433 -1.37 -2.50 -25.16
C ALA A 433 -0.99 -1.32 -26.09
N GLY A 434 -0.86 -0.13 -25.53
CA GLY A 434 -0.41 1.05 -26.29
C GLY A 434 1.02 0.92 -26.80
N ASP A 435 1.94 0.31 -26.02
CA ASP A 435 3.30 0.06 -26.47
C ASP A 435 3.36 -0.95 -27.63
N ILE A 436 2.48 -1.97 -27.64
CA ILE A 436 2.35 -2.93 -28.75
C ILE A 436 1.88 -2.18 -30.00
N ALA A 437 0.78 -1.42 -29.90
CA ALA A 437 0.23 -0.63 -31.01
C ALA A 437 1.29 0.33 -31.60
N ARG A 438 2.00 1.05 -30.73
CA ARG A 438 3.08 1.95 -31.13
C ARG A 438 4.23 1.18 -31.81
N GLY A 439 4.61 0.00 -31.31
CA GLY A 439 5.64 -0.85 -31.90
C GLY A 439 5.29 -1.37 -33.29
N GLU A 440 4.00 -1.56 -33.56
CA GLU A 440 3.45 -1.95 -34.85
C GLU A 440 3.22 -0.74 -35.79
N GLY A 441 3.38 0.49 -35.29
CA GLY A 441 3.12 1.73 -36.04
C GLY A 441 1.63 1.98 -36.31
N ALA A 442 0.75 1.45 -35.45
CA ALA A 442 -0.69 1.64 -35.55
C ALA A 442 -1.10 3.08 -35.17
N GLU A 443 -2.11 3.63 -35.85
CA GLU A 443 -2.66 4.95 -35.52
C GLU A 443 -3.44 4.96 -34.21
N ALA A 444 -4.08 3.82 -33.85
CA ALA A 444 -4.84 3.65 -32.62
C ALA A 444 -4.59 2.27 -32.01
N THR A 445 -4.78 2.18 -30.69
CA THR A 445 -4.73 0.91 -29.95
C THR A 445 -6.08 0.22 -30.05
N THR A 446 -6.09 -0.95 -30.69
CA THR A 446 -7.31 -1.74 -30.94
C THR A 446 -7.50 -2.84 -29.89
N ARG A 447 -8.69 -3.48 -29.90
CA ARG A 447 -8.98 -4.66 -29.08
C ARG A 447 -7.92 -5.75 -29.19
N ASP A 448 -7.43 -6.02 -30.40
CA ASP A 448 -6.40 -7.05 -30.62
C ASP A 448 -5.08 -6.74 -29.90
N HIS A 449 -4.68 -5.47 -29.82
CA HIS A 449 -3.53 -5.05 -29.04
C HIS A 449 -3.73 -5.29 -27.53
N VAL A 450 -4.95 -5.07 -27.02
CA VAL A 450 -5.29 -5.36 -25.62
C VAL A 450 -5.23 -6.88 -25.35
N LEU A 451 -5.78 -7.69 -26.23
CA LEU A 451 -5.70 -9.16 -26.13
C LEU A 451 -4.26 -9.69 -26.19
N GLN A 452 -3.42 -9.11 -27.07
CA GLN A 452 -1.99 -9.40 -27.08
C GLN A 452 -1.30 -8.97 -25.78
N ALA A 453 -1.67 -7.80 -25.25
CA ALA A 453 -1.13 -7.29 -23.99
C ALA A 453 -1.47 -8.20 -22.80
N LYS A 454 -2.70 -8.72 -22.70
CA LYS A 454 -3.11 -9.71 -21.70
C LYS A 454 -2.18 -10.94 -21.69
N ARG A 455 -1.77 -11.41 -22.87
CA ARG A 455 -0.86 -12.55 -23.01
C ARG A 455 0.59 -12.20 -22.63
N ARG A 456 1.06 -10.97 -22.92
CA ARG A 456 2.44 -10.51 -22.69
C ARG A 456 2.67 -9.90 -21.30
N ALA A 457 1.67 -9.24 -20.73
CA ALA A 457 1.74 -8.59 -19.41
C ALA A 457 1.35 -9.53 -18.25
N ARG A 458 1.63 -10.83 -18.38
CA ARG A 458 1.38 -11.81 -17.31
C ARG A 458 2.26 -11.52 -16.11
N SER A 459 1.69 -11.62 -14.91
CA SER A 459 2.46 -11.51 -13.67
C SER A 459 3.51 -12.63 -13.57
N ILE A 460 4.52 -12.44 -12.73
CA ILE A 460 5.53 -13.49 -12.50
C ILE A 460 4.86 -14.75 -11.95
N GLU A 461 3.87 -14.58 -11.09
CA GLU A 461 3.08 -15.67 -10.52
C GLU A 461 2.36 -16.46 -11.60
N GLN A 462 1.74 -15.79 -12.59
CA GLN A 462 1.10 -16.45 -13.74
C GLN A 462 2.11 -17.21 -14.60
N GLN A 463 3.26 -16.60 -14.87
CA GLN A 463 4.34 -17.25 -15.65
C GLN A 463 4.88 -18.49 -14.93
N ILE A 464 5.06 -18.42 -13.60
CA ILE A 464 5.50 -19.56 -12.78
C ILE A 464 4.43 -20.65 -12.76
N ALA A 465 3.16 -20.27 -12.63
CA ALA A 465 2.05 -21.23 -12.64
C ALA A 465 1.93 -21.96 -13.98
N ASP A 466 2.05 -21.25 -15.10
CA ASP A 466 2.05 -21.87 -16.44
C ASP A 466 3.23 -22.85 -16.59
N GLN A 467 4.45 -22.46 -16.19
CA GLN A 467 5.61 -23.36 -16.20
C GLN A 467 5.43 -24.56 -15.27
N TYR A 468 4.73 -24.37 -14.14
CA TYR A 468 4.45 -25.45 -13.20
C TYR A 468 3.48 -26.47 -13.82
N ILE A 469 2.44 -26.01 -14.51
CA ILE A 469 1.50 -26.86 -15.24
C ILE A 469 2.21 -27.63 -16.35
N GLU A 470 3.03 -26.94 -17.19
CA GLU A 470 3.80 -27.58 -18.26
C GLU A 470 4.75 -28.67 -17.74
N ARG A 471 5.57 -28.34 -16.71
CA ARG A 471 6.50 -29.34 -16.14
C ARG A 471 5.78 -30.56 -15.57
N ARG A 472 4.59 -30.39 -14.99
CA ARG A 472 3.82 -31.53 -14.50
C ARG A 472 3.29 -32.41 -15.61
N LYS A 473 2.91 -31.83 -16.75
CA LYS A 473 2.55 -32.59 -17.95
C LYS A 473 3.75 -33.38 -18.46
N ASP A 474 4.94 -32.75 -18.53
CA ASP A 474 6.17 -33.38 -19.00
C ASP A 474 6.62 -34.57 -18.12
N TYR A 475 6.38 -34.51 -16.82
CA TYR A 475 6.73 -35.58 -15.87
C TYR A 475 5.61 -36.60 -15.67
N GLU A 476 4.50 -36.53 -16.41
CA GLU A 476 3.31 -37.37 -16.24
C GLU A 476 2.75 -37.37 -14.79
N LEU A 477 2.99 -36.27 -14.05
CA LEU A 477 2.51 -36.12 -12.67
C LEU A 477 1.06 -35.62 -12.63
N SER A 478 0.57 -35.04 -13.71
CA SER A 478 -0.83 -34.66 -13.89
C SER A 478 -1.59 -35.87 -14.37
N VAL A 479 -2.31 -36.54 -13.46
CA VAL A 479 -3.26 -37.60 -13.80
C VAL A 479 -4.62 -36.94 -13.88
N ASN A 480 -5.11 -36.76 -15.08
CA ASN A 480 -6.42 -36.16 -15.41
C ASN A 480 -7.34 -37.13 -16.17
N GLU A 481 -6.98 -38.40 -16.23
CA GLU A 481 -7.79 -39.46 -16.83
C GLU A 481 -7.79 -40.70 -15.93
N GLY A 482 -8.87 -41.46 -15.98
CA GLY A 482 -9.03 -42.70 -15.24
C GLY A 482 -9.44 -42.54 -13.79
N PHE A 483 -9.39 -43.61 -13.03
CA PHE A 483 -9.94 -43.71 -11.67
C PHE A 483 -8.86 -44.15 -10.68
N VAL A 484 -8.68 -43.40 -9.58
CA VAL A 484 -7.66 -43.69 -8.56
C VAL A 484 -8.25 -43.49 -7.16
N THR A 485 -8.10 -44.51 -6.29
CA THR A 485 -8.51 -44.42 -4.89
C THR A 485 -7.56 -43.50 -4.10
N GLY A 486 -8.13 -42.63 -3.24
CA GLY A 486 -7.36 -41.76 -2.35
C GLY A 486 -6.64 -40.58 -3.02
N ARG A 487 -6.86 -40.31 -4.31
CA ARG A 487 -6.23 -39.21 -5.02
C ARG A 487 -7.24 -38.24 -5.61
N VAL A 488 -7.07 -36.93 -5.34
CA VAL A 488 -7.97 -35.86 -5.83
C VAL A 488 -7.14 -34.71 -6.42
N ASN A 489 -7.60 -34.14 -7.52
CA ASN A 489 -7.04 -32.95 -8.10
C ASN A 489 -7.62 -31.68 -7.41
N GLY A 490 -6.88 -31.11 -6.44
CA GLY A 490 -7.23 -29.88 -5.76
C GLY A 490 -6.78 -28.64 -6.50
N LEU A 491 -7.46 -27.52 -6.28
CA LEU A 491 -7.17 -26.24 -6.88
C LEU A 491 -6.76 -25.22 -5.81
N ALA A 492 -5.68 -24.51 -6.06
CA ALA A 492 -5.16 -23.45 -5.21
C ALA A 492 -4.85 -22.18 -6.00
N VAL A 493 -4.62 -21.06 -5.32
CA VAL A 493 -4.10 -19.82 -5.92
C VAL A 493 -2.63 -19.62 -5.59
N MET A 494 -1.89 -19.09 -6.56
CA MET A 494 -0.53 -18.62 -6.39
C MET A 494 -0.53 -17.10 -6.58
N GLY A 495 -0.19 -16.35 -5.51
CA GLY A 495 -0.34 -14.90 -5.53
C GLY A 495 -1.81 -14.46 -5.57
N GLN A 496 -2.09 -13.36 -6.29
CA GLN A 496 -3.45 -12.80 -6.39
C GLN A 496 -4.20 -13.18 -7.67
N ASP A 497 -3.48 -13.50 -8.75
CA ASP A 497 -4.03 -13.54 -10.11
C ASP A 497 -3.73 -14.86 -10.84
N SER A 498 -3.34 -15.92 -10.13
CA SER A 498 -2.95 -17.18 -10.77
C SER A 498 -3.47 -18.40 -10.02
N GLY A 499 -4.02 -19.37 -10.76
CA GLY A 499 -4.45 -20.66 -10.23
C GLY A 499 -3.41 -21.76 -10.50
N ILE A 500 -3.38 -22.78 -9.66
CA ILE A 500 -2.59 -24.00 -9.85
C ILE A 500 -3.42 -25.22 -9.44
N MET A 501 -3.12 -26.36 -10.08
CA MET A 501 -3.67 -27.66 -9.68
C MET A 501 -2.68 -28.37 -8.76
N LEU A 502 -3.15 -28.75 -7.56
CA LEU A 502 -2.37 -29.46 -6.54
C LEU A 502 -3.06 -30.80 -6.19
N PRO A 503 -2.55 -31.92 -6.66
CA PRO A 503 -3.05 -33.21 -6.24
C PRO A 503 -2.87 -33.44 -4.73
N VAL A 504 -3.93 -33.95 -4.10
CA VAL A 504 -3.95 -34.41 -2.72
C VAL A 504 -4.08 -35.90 -2.71
N MET A 505 -3.22 -36.59 -1.97
CA MET A 505 -3.27 -38.04 -1.77
C MET A 505 -3.60 -38.36 -0.32
N ALA A 506 -4.45 -39.33 -0.11
CA ALA A 506 -4.75 -39.87 1.21
C ALA A 506 -4.54 -41.38 1.23
N GLU A 507 -3.96 -41.86 2.31
CA GLU A 507 -3.75 -43.30 2.58
C GLU A 507 -4.16 -43.60 4.02
N VAL A 508 -4.78 -44.72 4.24
CA VAL A 508 -5.25 -45.14 5.56
C VAL A 508 -4.53 -46.43 5.94
N THR A 509 -3.86 -46.40 7.09
CA THR A 509 -3.07 -47.53 7.59
C THR A 509 -3.46 -47.91 9.02
N PRO A 510 -3.34 -49.17 9.42
CA PRO A 510 -3.57 -49.59 10.82
C PRO A 510 -2.64 -48.86 11.77
N SER A 511 -3.19 -48.25 12.83
CA SER A 511 -2.37 -47.60 13.86
C SER A 511 -1.87 -48.57 14.90
N GLN A 512 -0.66 -48.30 15.45
CA GLN A 512 -0.12 -49.03 16.62
C GLN A 512 -0.50 -48.40 17.97
N GLY A 513 -1.30 -47.33 17.94
CA GLY A 513 -1.78 -46.53 19.07
C GLY A 513 -3.11 -45.89 18.79
N PRO A 514 -3.51 -44.82 19.47
CA PRO A 514 -4.69 -44.04 19.08
C PRO A 514 -4.45 -43.43 17.72
N GLY A 515 -5.42 -43.65 16.81
CA GLY A 515 -5.34 -43.18 15.41
C GLY A 515 -5.08 -41.68 15.29
N GLN A 516 -4.21 -41.32 14.39
CA GLN A 516 -3.77 -39.94 14.15
C GLN A 516 -4.01 -39.52 12.70
N VAL A 517 -4.24 -38.23 12.48
CA VAL A 517 -4.22 -37.63 11.14
C VAL A 517 -2.87 -36.97 10.94
N ILE A 518 -2.13 -37.42 9.94
CA ILE A 518 -0.76 -37.00 9.64
C ILE A 518 -0.78 -36.29 8.28
N ALA A 519 -0.60 -34.97 8.29
CA ALA A 519 -0.55 -34.19 7.08
C ALA A 519 0.89 -33.83 6.71
N THR A 520 1.25 -33.99 5.43
CA THR A 520 2.57 -33.68 4.87
C THR A 520 2.48 -32.84 3.60
N GLY A 521 3.54 -32.07 3.27
CA GLY A 521 3.59 -31.26 2.05
C GLY A 521 3.74 -29.76 2.29
N GLN A 522 4.46 -29.34 3.36
CA GLN A 522 4.72 -27.94 3.71
C GLN A 522 3.43 -27.13 3.91
N LEU A 523 2.52 -27.65 4.71
CA LEU A 523 1.27 -26.96 5.06
C LEU A 523 1.55 -25.82 6.05
N LYS A 524 0.83 -24.73 5.91
CA LYS A 524 0.74 -23.66 6.90
C LYS A 524 -0.45 -23.90 7.84
N GLU A 525 -0.54 -23.11 8.90
CA GLU A 525 -1.48 -23.29 10.01
C GLU A 525 -2.93 -23.50 9.56
N MET A 526 -3.45 -22.66 8.64
CA MET A 526 -4.85 -22.76 8.15
C MET A 526 -5.12 -24.07 7.40
N ALA A 527 -4.16 -24.56 6.64
CA ALA A 527 -4.31 -25.84 5.93
C ALA A 527 -4.21 -27.04 6.90
N GLU A 528 -3.42 -26.96 7.97
CA GLU A 528 -3.37 -27.97 9.03
C GLU A 528 -4.70 -28.02 9.81
N GLU A 529 -5.28 -26.85 10.14
CA GLU A 529 -6.62 -26.78 10.76
C GLU A 529 -7.70 -27.39 9.87
N SER A 530 -7.64 -27.16 8.55
CA SER A 530 -8.56 -27.78 7.59
C SER A 530 -8.53 -29.30 7.65
N VAL A 531 -7.35 -29.91 7.71
CA VAL A 531 -7.20 -31.36 7.85
C VAL A 531 -7.79 -31.87 9.17
N GLN A 532 -7.61 -31.12 10.26
CA GLN A 532 -8.20 -31.45 11.56
C GLN A 532 -9.74 -31.37 11.54
N ASN A 533 -10.30 -30.34 10.92
CA ASN A 533 -11.75 -30.16 10.77
C ASN A 533 -12.37 -31.29 9.93
N VAL A 534 -11.71 -31.67 8.84
CA VAL A 534 -12.12 -32.81 8.01
C VAL A 534 -12.13 -34.11 8.81
N SER A 535 -11.15 -34.33 9.69
CA SER A 535 -11.12 -35.54 10.53
C SER A 535 -12.34 -35.64 11.47
N ALA A 536 -12.85 -34.50 11.96
CA ALA A 536 -14.09 -34.51 12.78
C ALA A 536 -15.32 -34.90 11.96
N ILE A 537 -15.40 -34.48 10.70
CA ILE A 537 -16.46 -34.84 9.77
C ILE A 537 -16.41 -36.34 9.46
N ILE A 538 -15.23 -36.86 9.14
CA ILE A 538 -15.03 -38.26 8.78
C ILE A 538 -15.43 -39.17 9.96
N LYS A 539 -15.02 -38.83 11.20
CA LYS A 539 -15.44 -39.54 12.40
C LYS A 539 -16.98 -39.61 12.58
N LYS A 540 -17.69 -38.61 12.08
CA LYS A 540 -19.17 -38.57 12.13
C LYS A 540 -19.83 -39.39 11.03
N PHE A 541 -19.20 -39.49 9.86
CA PHE A 541 -19.80 -40.06 8.65
C PHE A 541 -19.29 -41.46 8.32
N SER A 542 -18.07 -41.83 8.70
CA SER A 542 -17.55 -43.19 8.51
C SER A 542 -18.12 -44.17 9.54
N ASN A 543 -18.46 -45.35 9.06
CA ASN A 543 -18.82 -46.49 9.93
C ASN A 543 -17.60 -47.21 10.52
N GLN A 544 -16.41 -46.86 10.09
CA GLN A 544 -15.17 -47.48 10.55
C GLN A 544 -14.67 -46.75 11.80
N ASP A 545 -14.09 -47.51 12.73
CA ASP A 545 -13.48 -46.94 13.94
C ASP A 545 -12.10 -46.36 13.63
N LEU A 546 -12.08 -45.06 13.36
CA LEU A 546 -10.84 -44.33 13.09
C LEU A 546 -9.88 -44.27 14.29
N SER A 547 -10.29 -44.74 15.46
CA SER A 547 -9.40 -44.75 16.63
C SER A 547 -8.25 -45.78 16.53
N GLU A 548 -8.36 -46.73 15.59
CA GLU A 548 -7.37 -47.77 15.31
C GLU A 548 -6.63 -47.55 13.96
N MET A 549 -6.88 -46.41 13.26
CA MET A 549 -6.31 -46.13 11.94
C MET A 549 -5.58 -44.79 11.90
N ASP A 550 -4.39 -44.77 11.29
CA ASP A 550 -3.67 -43.58 10.95
C ASP A 550 -4.05 -43.13 9.53
N VAL A 551 -4.47 -41.86 9.40
CA VAL A 551 -4.82 -41.22 8.13
C VAL A 551 -3.67 -40.32 7.69
N HIS A 552 -3.01 -40.71 6.59
CA HIS A 552 -1.94 -39.93 5.99
C HIS A 552 -2.51 -39.07 4.85
N VAL A 553 -2.31 -37.77 4.90
CA VAL A 553 -2.68 -36.85 3.83
C VAL A 553 -1.42 -36.16 3.31
N GLN A 554 -1.20 -36.23 1.99
CA GLN A 554 -0.06 -35.61 1.34
C GLN A 554 -0.51 -34.66 0.24
N PHE A 555 -0.06 -33.41 0.34
CA PHE A 555 -0.14 -32.46 -0.76
C PHE A 555 1.08 -32.63 -1.65
N VAL A 556 0.87 -33.04 -2.90
CA VAL A 556 1.95 -33.31 -3.85
C VAL A 556 2.44 -32.00 -4.45
N GLN A 557 3.43 -31.41 -3.79
CA GLN A 557 4.06 -30.15 -4.23
C GLN A 557 5.38 -30.39 -4.96
N THR A 558 5.68 -29.52 -5.91
CA THR A 558 6.97 -29.44 -6.61
C THR A 558 7.71 -28.12 -6.39
N GLY A 559 7.31 -27.29 -5.42
CA GLY A 559 7.88 -25.96 -5.16
C GLY A 559 8.12 -25.68 -3.68
N GLN A 560 8.88 -24.61 -3.39
CA GLN A 560 9.27 -24.20 -2.02
C GLN A 560 8.19 -23.38 -1.29
N GLN A 561 7.08 -23.03 -1.93
CA GLN A 561 6.00 -22.25 -1.30
C GLN A 561 4.97 -23.20 -0.69
N GLY A 562 4.75 -23.08 0.62
CA GLY A 562 3.75 -23.87 1.34
C GLY A 562 2.32 -23.55 0.89
N VAL A 563 1.41 -24.52 1.08
CA VAL A 563 -0.04 -24.33 0.88
C VAL A 563 -0.62 -23.64 2.09
N ASP A 564 -1.37 -22.57 1.88
CA ASP A 564 -2.10 -21.86 2.91
C ASP A 564 -3.59 -21.73 2.52
N GLY A 565 -4.46 -21.72 3.54
CA GLY A 565 -5.90 -21.56 3.36
C GLY A 565 -6.68 -22.87 3.45
N ASP A 566 -7.96 -22.72 3.76
CA ASP A 566 -8.92 -23.80 3.97
C ASP A 566 -9.60 -24.27 2.68
N SER A 567 -9.26 -23.69 1.54
CA SER A 567 -9.90 -23.96 0.24
C SER A 567 -9.66 -25.36 -0.32
N ALA A 568 -8.80 -26.15 0.31
CA ALA A 568 -8.56 -27.55 -0.02
C ALA A 568 -9.38 -28.52 0.84
N SER A 569 -10.25 -28.05 1.73
CA SER A 569 -10.95 -28.90 2.70
C SER A 569 -11.82 -29.96 2.03
N ILE A 570 -12.59 -29.61 0.97
CA ILE A 570 -13.39 -30.62 0.23
C ILE A 570 -12.49 -31.63 -0.48
N THR A 571 -11.33 -31.20 -0.98
CA THR A 571 -10.33 -32.06 -1.65
C THR A 571 -9.77 -33.10 -0.67
N VAL A 572 -9.37 -32.65 0.52
CA VAL A 572 -8.89 -33.54 1.59
C VAL A 572 -9.98 -34.51 2.03
N ALA A 573 -11.20 -34.00 2.27
CA ALA A 573 -12.32 -34.83 2.68
C ALA A 573 -12.62 -35.94 1.67
N THR A 574 -12.69 -35.58 0.39
CA THR A 574 -12.95 -36.52 -0.71
C THR A 574 -11.84 -37.56 -0.81
N ALA A 575 -10.57 -37.18 -0.75
CA ALA A 575 -9.44 -38.10 -0.79
C ALA A 575 -9.46 -39.11 0.38
N VAL A 576 -9.69 -38.61 1.60
CA VAL A 576 -9.73 -39.47 2.80
C VAL A 576 -10.96 -40.43 2.80
N ILE A 577 -12.12 -39.91 2.39
CA ILE A 577 -13.33 -40.77 2.31
C ILE A 577 -13.15 -41.86 1.25
N SER A 578 -12.60 -41.52 0.08
CA SER A 578 -12.25 -42.48 -0.96
C SER A 578 -11.30 -43.57 -0.46
N ALA A 579 -10.22 -43.16 0.23
CA ALA A 579 -9.26 -44.11 0.80
C ALA A 579 -9.86 -45.02 1.91
N LEU A 580 -10.78 -44.48 2.73
CA LEU A 580 -11.43 -45.20 3.80
C LEU A 580 -12.46 -46.23 3.29
N GLU A 581 -13.25 -45.88 2.30
CA GLU A 581 -14.34 -46.68 1.77
C GLU A 581 -13.87 -47.50 0.54
N ASP A 582 -12.58 -47.33 0.11
CA ASP A 582 -11.97 -47.97 -1.07
C ASP A 582 -12.74 -47.72 -2.38
N ILE A 583 -13.28 -46.51 -2.56
CA ILE A 583 -14.03 -46.11 -3.74
C ILE A 583 -13.15 -45.20 -4.60
N PRO A 584 -12.91 -45.51 -5.89
CA PRO A 584 -12.05 -44.72 -6.75
C PRO A 584 -12.66 -43.36 -7.12
N ILE A 585 -11.81 -42.40 -7.38
CA ILE A 585 -12.14 -41.01 -7.76
C ILE A 585 -11.82 -40.82 -9.24
N ASP A 586 -12.72 -40.17 -9.95
CA ASP A 586 -12.51 -39.73 -11.33
C ASP A 586 -11.43 -38.63 -11.37
N GLN A 587 -10.35 -38.89 -12.09
CA GLN A 587 -9.21 -37.98 -12.18
C GLN A 587 -9.41 -36.84 -13.20
N SER A 588 -10.47 -36.88 -14.02
CA SER A 588 -10.87 -35.74 -14.86
C SER A 588 -11.54 -34.62 -14.06
N VAL A 589 -11.87 -34.87 -12.79
CA VAL A 589 -12.52 -33.93 -11.87
C VAL A 589 -11.49 -33.21 -11.04
N ALA A 590 -11.53 -31.87 -11.06
CA ALA A 590 -10.81 -31.00 -10.11
C ALA A 590 -11.78 -30.29 -9.16
N MET A 591 -11.34 -29.90 -7.99
CA MET A 591 -12.23 -29.30 -7.02
C MET A 591 -11.56 -28.25 -6.13
N THR A 592 -12.37 -27.29 -5.64
CA THR A 592 -12.01 -26.33 -4.60
C THR A 592 -13.21 -25.99 -3.74
N GLY A 593 -12.98 -25.79 -2.46
CA GLY A 593 -14.01 -25.37 -1.50
C GLY A 593 -13.53 -25.56 -0.07
N SER A 594 -13.97 -24.68 0.82
CA SER A 594 -13.85 -24.85 2.26
C SER A 594 -15.00 -25.74 2.78
N LEU A 595 -14.81 -26.38 3.91
CA LEU A 595 -15.79 -27.35 4.45
C LEU A 595 -16.09 -27.02 5.91
N SER A 596 -17.38 -26.76 6.20
CA SER A 596 -17.85 -26.61 7.56
C SER A 596 -17.82 -27.97 8.30
N VAL A 597 -17.72 -27.95 9.64
CA VAL A 597 -17.83 -29.18 10.48
C VAL A 597 -19.16 -29.92 10.37
N ARG A 598 -20.10 -29.37 9.63
CA ARG A 598 -21.42 -30.00 9.35
C ARG A 598 -21.47 -30.66 7.99
N GLY A 599 -20.54 -30.37 7.11
CA GLY A 599 -20.48 -30.88 5.75
C GLY A 599 -20.97 -29.89 4.68
N ASP A 600 -21.26 -28.62 5.07
CA ASP A 600 -21.64 -27.58 4.12
C ASP A 600 -20.36 -27.08 3.39
N VAL A 601 -20.46 -26.89 2.09
CA VAL A 601 -19.40 -26.35 1.25
C VAL A 601 -19.46 -24.83 1.29
N LEU A 602 -18.38 -24.21 1.75
CA LEU A 602 -18.27 -22.76 1.96
C LEU A 602 -17.49 -22.08 0.83
N PRO A 603 -17.78 -20.79 0.54
CA PRO A 603 -17.15 -20.05 -0.53
C PRO A 603 -15.64 -19.85 -0.29
N VAL A 604 -14.89 -19.74 -1.39
CA VAL A 604 -13.43 -19.55 -1.39
C VAL A 604 -13.02 -18.44 -2.36
N GLY A 605 -11.81 -17.89 -2.17
CA GLY A 605 -11.26 -16.86 -3.06
C GLY A 605 -10.67 -17.42 -4.34
N GLY A 606 -10.63 -16.57 -5.40
CA GLY A 606 -9.90 -16.82 -6.65
C GLY A 606 -10.48 -17.96 -7.51
N VAL A 607 -11.79 -18.20 -7.46
CA VAL A 607 -12.46 -19.31 -8.17
C VAL A 607 -12.22 -19.24 -9.67
N THR A 608 -12.31 -18.06 -10.29
CA THR A 608 -12.04 -17.87 -11.72
C THR A 608 -10.67 -18.43 -12.13
N HIS A 609 -9.60 -18.04 -11.42
CA HIS A 609 -8.25 -18.50 -11.73
C HIS A 609 -8.04 -20.00 -11.45
N LYS A 610 -8.74 -20.54 -10.47
CA LYS A 610 -8.71 -21.97 -10.16
C LYS A 610 -9.35 -22.79 -11.29
N ILE A 611 -10.48 -22.34 -11.84
CA ILE A 611 -11.14 -22.98 -12.98
C ILE A 611 -10.25 -22.93 -14.22
N GLU A 612 -9.68 -21.76 -14.53
CA GLU A 612 -8.75 -21.59 -15.64
C GLU A 612 -7.53 -22.54 -15.52
N ALA A 613 -7.01 -22.73 -14.30
CA ALA A 613 -5.90 -23.66 -14.04
C ALA A 613 -6.31 -25.14 -14.27
N ALA A 614 -7.52 -25.54 -13.89
CA ALA A 614 -8.05 -26.87 -14.13
C ALA A 614 -8.21 -27.13 -15.63
N ALA A 615 -8.79 -26.17 -16.38
CA ALA A 615 -8.93 -26.25 -17.83
C ALA A 615 -7.55 -26.37 -18.52
N LYS A 616 -6.57 -25.55 -18.15
CA LYS A 616 -5.19 -25.64 -18.64
C LYS A 616 -4.53 -26.97 -18.31
N ALA A 617 -4.82 -27.55 -17.15
CA ALA A 617 -4.30 -28.85 -16.75
C ALA A 617 -4.95 -30.02 -17.53
N GLY A 618 -6.11 -29.80 -18.18
CA GLY A 618 -6.84 -30.79 -18.98
C GLY A 618 -7.87 -31.57 -18.16
N CYS A 619 -8.42 -30.96 -17.10
CA CYS A 619 -9.59 -31.51 -16.40
C CYS A 619 -10.88 -31.17 -17.17
N ASP A 620 -11.82 -32.10 -17.22
CA ASP A 620 -13.11 -31.94 -17.90
C ASP A 620 -14.17 -31.30 -16.98
N THR A 621 -14.05 -31.50 -15.68
CA THR A 621 -15.04 -31.06 -14.68
C THR A 621 -14.39 -30.33 -13.51
N VAL A 622 -14.98 -29.22 -13.08
CA VAL A 622 -14.55 -28.49 -11.89
C VAL A 622 -15.70 -28.33 -10.91
N ILE A 623 -15.51 -28.83 -9.68
CA ILE A 623 -16.44 -28.65 -8.58
C ILE A 623 -16.08 -27.38 -7.81
N ILE A 624 -17.05 -26.48 -7.63
CA ILE A 624 -16.92 -25.23 -6.91
C ILE A 624 -18.02 -25.06 -5.86
N PRO A 625 -17.84 -24.22 -4.82
CA PRO A 625 -18.95 -23.87 -3.93
C PRO A 625 -20.08 -23.15 -4.70
N ALA A 626 -21.34 -23.53 -4.44
CA ALA A 626 -22.51 -22.89 -5.08
C ALA A 626 -22.56 -21.37 -4.81
N ALA A 627 -22.10 -20.94 -3.63
CA ALA A 627 -22.01 -19.53 -3.30
C ALA A 627 -21.03 -18.73 -4.20
N ASN A 628 -20.06 -19.40 -4.83
CA ASN A 628 -19.10 -18.79 -5.76
C ASN A 628 -19.54 -18.84 -7.23
N GLU A 629 -20.66 -19.44 -7.57
CA GLU A 629 -21.15 -19.51 -8.95
C GLU A 629 -21.26 -18.10 -9.57
N GLN A 630 -21.70 -17.13 -8.78
CA GLN A 630 -21.79 -15.74 -9.19
C GLN A 630 -20.44 -15.05 -9.40
N ASP A 631 -19.34 -15.60 -8.88
CA ASP A 631 -17.99 -15.00 -8.97
C ASP A 631 -17.18 -15.56 -10.17
N VAL A 632 -17.75 -16.50 -10.92
CA VAL A 632 -17.09 -17.15 -12.07
C VAL A 632 -17.12 -16.23 -13.28
N MET A 633 -15.93 -15.77 -13.68
CA MET A 633 -15.71 -14.89 -14.84
C MET A 633 -14.53 -15.37 -15.67
N ILE A 634 -14.66 -16.57 -16.25
CA ILE A 634 -13.65 -17.19 -17.09
C ILE A 634 -13.68 -16.64 -18.53
N GLU A 635 -12.54 -16.65 -19.20
CA GLU A 635 -12.43 -16.30 -20.61
C GLU A 635 -13.17 -17.34 -21.49
N ASP A 636 -13.68 -16.90 -22.64
CA ASP A 636 -14.50 -17.76 -23.51
C ASP A 636 -13.76 -19.03 -23.97
N GLU A 637 -12.44 -18.96 -24.12
CA GLU A 637 -11.60 -20.12 -24.49
C GLU A 637 -11.69 -21.26 -23.46
N TYR A 638 -11.91 -20.95 -22.15
CA TYR A 638 -12.02 -21.97 -21.10
C TYR A 638 -13.43 -22.45 -20.85
N LYS A 639 -14.45 -21.69 -21.28
CA LYS A 639 -15.88 -22.08 -21.11
C LYS A 639 -16.22 -23.35 -21.87
N GLU A 640 -15.55 -23.59 -23.02
CA GLU A 640 -15.75 -24.77 -23.84
C GLU A 640 -14.90 -25.98 -23.39
N MET A 641 -13.92 -25.75 -22.50
CA MET A 641 -12.95 -26.77 -22.09
C MET A 641 -13.36 -27.50 -20.80
N VAL A 642 -14.23 -26.92 -19.96
CA VAL A 642 -14.51 -27.44 -18.63
C VAL A 642 -15.97 -27.23 -18.22
N ASP A 643 -16.59 -28.29 -17.67
CA ASP A 643 -17.90 -28.22 -17.04
C ASP A 643 -17.79 -27.80 -15.58
N ILE A 644 -18.55 -26.78 -15.17
CA ILE A 644 -18.51 -26.22 -13.81
C ILE A 644 -19.73 -26.73 -13.04
N ILE A 645 -19.48 -27.44 -11.94
CA ILE A 645 -20.53 -28.01 -11.09
C ILE A 645 -20.53 -27.28 -9.73
N PRO A 646 -21.52 -26.40 -9.48
CA PRO A 646 -21.71 -25.77 -8.18
C PRO A 646 -22.31 -26.75 -7.17
N VAL A 647 -21.72 -26.83 -5.96
CA VAL A 647 -22.19 -27.74 -4.89
C VAL A 647 -22.33 -26.99 -3.56
N SER A 648 -23.26 -27.43 -2.72
CA SER A 648 -23.54 -26.85 -1.42
C SER A 648 -23.18 -27.76 -0.24
N HIS A 649 -22.99 -29.04 -0.48
CA HIS A 649 -22.74 -30.04 0.57
C HIS A 649 -21.75 -31.10 0.09
N ILE A 650 -20.94 -31.66 1.02
CA ILE A 650 -19.92 -32.68 0.70
C ILE A 650 -20.51 -33.91 0.00
N SER A 651 -21.77 -34.29 0.28
CA SER A 651 -22.43 -35.41 -0.40
C SER A 651 -22.61 -35.19 -1.90
N GLU A 652 -22.77 -33.94 -2.36
CA GLU A 652 -22.84 -33.59 -3.77
C GLU A 652 -21.46 -33.67 -4.43
N VAL A 653 -20.40 -33.28 -3.69
CA VAL A 653 -19.02 -33.47 -4.15
C VAL A 653 -18.69 -34.91 -4.41
N LEU A 654 -19.04 -35.79 -3.46
CA LEU A 654 -18.80 -37.23 -3.57
C LEU A 654 -19.63 -37.87 -4.67
N ASP A 655 -20.87 -37.39 -4.88
CA ASP A 655 -21.77 -37.88 -5.93
C ASP A 655 -21.18 -37.63 -7.35
N VAL A 656 -20.48 -36.50 -7.51
CA VAL A 656 -19.78 -36.15 -8.77
C VAL A 656 -18.43 -36.83 -8.91
N ALA A 657 -17.65 -36.86 -7.84
CA ALA A 657 -16.24 -37.24 -7.91
C ALA A 657 -15.96 -38.73 -7.80
N LEU A 658 -16.82 -39.50 -7.10
CA LEU A 658 -16.62 -40.94 -6.88
C LEU A 658 -17.23 -41.78 -8.02
N GLU A 659 -16.56 -42.90 -8.34
CA GLU A 659 -17.04 -43.90 -9.30
C GLU A 659 -17.32 -45.21 -8.57
N GLY A 660 -18.34 -45.98 -8.99
CA GLY A 660 -18.68 -47.30 -8.42
C GLY A 660 -20.05 -47.37 -7.80
N GLU A 661 -21.07 -47.63 -8.61
CA GLU A 661 -22.39 -48.06 -8.16
C GLU A 661 -22.30 -49.54 -7.76
N PRO A 662 -22.87 -50.01 -6.61
CA PRO A 662 -23.77 -49.32 -5.66
C PRO A 662 -23.09 -48.77 -4.38
N GLU A 663 -21.79 -48.92 -4.18
CA GLU A 663 -21.06 -48.51 -2.99
C GLU A 663 -21.16 -46.98 -2.78
N LYS A 664 -21.02 -46.22 -3.87
CA LYS A 664 -21.17 -44.76 -3.90
C LYS A 664 -22.58 -44.34 -3.46
N ASP A 665 -23.64 -44.93 -4.03
CA ASP A 665 -25.01 -44.56 -3.72
C ASP A 665 -25.36 -44.83 -2.25
N SER A 666 -24.86 -45.95 -1.69
CA SER A 666 -25.01 -46.27 -0.28
C SER A 666 -24.30 -45.23 0.63
N LEU A 667 -23.13 -44.75 0.25
CA LEU A 667 -22.37 -43.73 0.99
C LEU A 667 -23.06 -42.35 0.93
N VAL A 668 -23.48 -41.94 -0.28
CA VAL A 668 -24.13 -40.63 -0.51
C VAL A 668 -25.48 -40.58 0.21
N ASP A 669 -26.29 -41.65 0.17
CA ASP A 669 -27.58 -41.76 0.89
C ASP A 669 -27.37 -41.72 2.41
N ARG A 670 -26.35 -42.38 2.93
CA ARG A 670 -25.96 -42.31 4.34
C ARG A 670 -25.64 -40.87 4.78
N LEU A 671 -24.88 -40.16 4.00
CA LEU A 671 -24.54 -38.74 4.24
C LEU A 671 -25.78 -37.83 4.20
N LYS A 672 -26.65 -37.99 3.20
CA LYS A 672 -27.92 -37.25 3.08
C LYS A 672 -28.87 -37.52 4.25
N SER A 673 -28.92 -38.74 4.75
CA SER A 673 -29.80 -39.11 5.88
C SER A 673 -29.38 -38.48 7.21
N ILE A 674 -28.06 -38.32 7.44
CA ILE A 674 -27.53 -37.75 8.66
C ILE A 674 -27.77 -36.23 8.67
N THR A 675 -27.62 -35.56 7.52
CA THR A 675 -27.90 -34.12 7.37
C THR A 675 -29.39 -33.80 7.39
N GLY A 676 -30.25 -34.60 6.77
CA GLY A 676 -31.70 -34.42 6.80
C GLY A 676 -32.30 -34.57 8.20
N SER A 677 -31.72 -35.41 9.06
CA SER A 677 -32.19 -35.57 10.45
C SER A 677 -31.79 -34.37 11.34
N ALA A 678 -30.73 -33.64 11.00
CA ALA A 678 -30.32 -32.43 11.71
C ALA A 678 -31.19 -31.20 11.37
N LEU A 679 -31.63 -31.06 10.13
CA LEU A 679 -32.58 -30.02 9.70
C LEU A 679 -33.97 -30.17 10.29
N ASN A 680 -34.44 -31.40 10.52
CA ASN A 680 -35.73 -31.64 11.15
C ASN A 680 -35.74 -31.41 12.68
N LYS A 681 -34.61 -31.53 13.36
CA LYS A 681 -34.48 -31.17 14.80
C LYS A 681 -34.45 -29.66 15.06
N GLY A 682 -34.10 -28.84 14.07
CA GLY A 682 -34.08 -27.38 14.17
C GLY A 682 -35.44 -26.69 13.97
N LYS A 683 -36.46 -27.39 13.44
CA LYS A 683 -37.82 -26.85 13.20
C LYS A 683 -38.85 -27.11 14.32
N GLY A 684 -38.44 -27.69 15.43
CA GLY A 684 -39.35 -28.19 16.46
C GLY A 684 -39.21 -27.53 17.83
N VAL A 685 -39.06 -26.20 17.96
CA VAL A 685 -39.40 -25.46 19.20
C VAL A 685 -39.83 -24.04 18.82
N GLY A 686 -41.13 -23.92 18.45
CA GLY A 686 -41.79 -22.62 18.50
C GLY A 686 -42.12 -22.26 19.93
N PRO A 687 -42.00 -21.01 20.38
CA PRO A 687 -42.39 -20.65 21.74
C PRO A 687 -43.88 -20.74 21.92
N SER A 688 -44.32 -21.59 22.87
CA SER A 688 -45.69 -21.65 23.36
C SER A 688 -46.03 -20.33 24.07
N SER A 689 -46.98 -19.59 23.51
CA SER A 689 -47.59 -18.40 24.14
C SER A 689 -48.24 -18.78 25.46
N PRO A 690 -48.09 -18.02 26.55
CA PRO A 690 -48.91 -18.20 27.75
C PRO A 690 -50.30 -17.62 27.52
N SER A 691 -51.34 -18.41 27.80
CA SER A 691 -52.73 -18.00 27.86
C SER A 691 -52.99 -17.10 29.07
N PRO A 692 -53.87 -16.10 28.96
CA PRO A 692 -54.19 -15.19 30.07
C PRO A 692 -55.13 -15.85 31.07
N GLN A 693 -54.80 -15.71 32.33
CA GLN A 693 -55.78 -15.65 33.43
C GLN A 693 -55.58 -14.35 34.19
#